data_9dfd85cca4b8ca649235b059541d2cec
#
_entry.id   9dfd85cca4b8ca649235b059541d2cec
#
_cell.length_a   1.000
_cell.length_b   1.000
_cell.length_c   1.000
_cell.angle_alpha   90.00
_cell.angle_beta   90.00
_cell.angle_gamma   90.00
#
_symmetry.space_group_name_H-M   'P 1'
#
loop_
_entity.id
_entity.type
_entity.pdbx_description
1 polymer ?
#
loop_
_entity_poly.entity_id
_entity_poly.type
_entity_poly.pdbx_seq_one_letter_code
_entity_poly.pdbx_strand_id
1 'polypeptide(L)'
;MKRLVVGLLAHVDSGKTTLAEGLLYRAGVLRKLGRVDHRDAFLDTDSQERARGITIFAKQAVLTLPAADGADETELTLLDTPGHVDFSAEAERALQVLDYAVLVVSGTDGVQAHTETLWKLLARYRVPTFVFVNKMDLPGADAAVRLRELRGRFGDGCVDFSAAPDPEALALCSEPLMNEVLETGAAAAETIQTAIARRQVFPVFFGAALRLDGLDGLLRGLQTLTRTPPRWPEFGARVFKISEDAGTRLTWLKVTGGVLHVKDVLPGGEKADALRLYNGGKFRLVSEALPGMVVAAAGPVSTRPGQGLGAESDAETPLLEPVLNYRVDCDADPHTLLKALQTLEGEDPQLHVNWRDDLGEVHVQLMGEVQLEILQTILQERFGLTVAFSEGGILYKETLTRAVEGIGHYEPLRHYAEVHLLLEPGARGSGVQLAADCPPDTLAENWQRLILTHLAERTHPGVLIGAPLTDVKITLAAGRAHQKHTEGGDFRQATYRAVRQGLRMAEAKDGVQLLEPWYDFTLELPADALGRAMADVQRMCGSFEAPETSGGTVRLTGRLPVATARGYAREVAAYTHGLGRWAVLPAGYDACHNADEIVSAAGYDPDADVENPADSVFCAHGAGYLVKWDEVPARAHLSTGLERRLNGETATEEADAEDDANARRRRADAYRGTLEQDKELLAIFERTYGKIKHRGETGDAKKAARAALHTAPAAASVPAKPVPAGPDYLLVDGYNVIFAWDDLRKLADGNLDAARRRLMDILCNYAGYRRCVPILVFDAYKVRGGAREVERYHNLYVVYTREAETADMYIERATHELAKEHRTRVVSSDGAEQIIVMGHGALRVSARAFEEEVRAVEKEIREFLRE
;
A
#
# COMPACT_ATOMS: atom_id res chain seq x y z
N MET A 1 37.39 1.97 4.70
CA MET A 1 36.67 2.69 3.64
C MET A 1 35.24 2.89 4.08
N LYS A 2 34.82 4.14 4.25
CA LYS A 2 33.45 4.53 4.61
C LYS A 2 32.61 4.64 3.34
N ARG A 3 31.39 4.09 3.30
CA ARG A 3 30.46 4.20 2.16
C ARG A 3 29.17 4.88 2.60
N LEU A 4 28.78 5.91 1.88
CA LEU A 4 27.59 6.71 2.17
C LEU A 4 26.81 7.03 0.91
N VAL A 5 25.48 7.04 1.03
CA VAL A 5 24.57 7.50 0.00
C VAL A 5 24.10 8.91 0.37
N VAL A 6 24.40 9.89 -0.46
CA VAL A 6 24.11 11.31 -0.23
C VAL A 6 23.16 11.82 -1.30
N GLY A 7 21.97 12.26 -0.92
CA GLY A 7 21.00 12.87 -1.85
C GLY A 7 21.24 14.35 -2.00
N LEU A 8 21.16 14.86 -3.23
CA LEU A 8 21.13 16.29 -3.52
C LEU A 8 19.68 16.70 -3.77
N LEU A 9 19.15 17.55 -2.91
CA LEU A 9 17.76 18.03 -2.97
C LEU A 9 17.74 19.54 -3.10
N ALA A 10 16.83 20.05 -3.91
CA ALA A 10 16.72 21.50 -4.11
C ALA A 10 15.37 21.87 -4.72
N HIS A 11 14.97 23.11 -4.52
CA HIS A 11 13.97 23.71 -5.40
C HIS A 11 14.56 23.93 -6.82
N VAL A 12 13.68 24.01 -7.81
CA VAL A 12 14.06 24.31 -9.22
C VAL A 12 14.96 25.54 -9.25
N ASP A 13 15.93 25.55 -10.15
CA ASP A 13 16.90 26.64 -10.36
C ASP A 13 17.84 26.98 -9.18
N SER A 14 17.82 26.26 -8.08
CA SER A 14 18.80 26.48 -6.99
C SER A 14 20.22 26.05 -7.35
N GLY A 15 20.40 25.37 -8.49
CA GLY A 15 21.71 24.95 -9.01
C GLY A 15 22.17 23.59 -8.49
N LYS A 16 21.25 22.69 -8.21
CA LYS A 16 21.51 21.32 -7.74
C LYS A 16 22.40 20.52 -8.69
N THR A 17 22.04 20.42 -9.96
CA THR A 17 22.83 19.69 -10.99
C THR A 17 24.20 20.36 -11.18
N THR A 18 24.27 21.71 -11.11
CA THR A 18 25.56 22.43 -11.16
C THR A 18 26.45 22.07 -9.95
N LEU A 19 25.85 21.92 -8.75
CA LEU A 19 26.56 21.46 -7.55
C LEU A 19 27.08 20.03 -7.73
N ALA A 20 26.21 19.11 -8.24
CA ALA A 20 26.60 17.74 -8.51
C ALA A 20 27.81 17.67 -9.46
N GLU A 21 27.75 18.40 -10.59
CA GLU A 21 28.86 18.50 -11.55
C GLU A 21 30.14 19.03 -10.90
N GLY A 22 30.01 20.09 -10.08
CA GLY A 22 31.14 20.68 -9.35
C GLY A 22 31.80 19.71 -8.38
N LEU A 23 31.01 18.96 -7.61
CA LEU A 23 31.51 17.95 -6.67
C LEU A 23 32.21 16.83 -7.40
N LEU A 24 31.65 16.31 -8.50
CA LEU A 24 32.27 15.27 -9.33
C LEU A 24 33.57 15.75 -9.99
N TYR A 25 33.61 17.01 -10.44
CA TYR A 25 34.81 17.60 -10.99
C TYR A 25 35.92 17.76 -9.94
N ARG A 26 35.60 18.28 -8.74
CA ARG A 26 36.54 18.40 -7.62
C ARG A 26 37.09 17.06 -7.14
N ALA A 27 36.24 16.03 -7.11
CA ALA A 27 36.65 14.67 -6.78
C ALA A 27 37.42 13.97 -7.90
N GLY A 28 37.65 14.61 -9.05
CA GLY A 28 38.43 14.05 -10.17
C GLY A 28 37.68 13.00 -11.01
N VAL A 29 36.40 12.82 -10.81
CA VAL A 29 35.54 11.91 -11.60
C VAL A 29 35.34 12.46 -13.00
N LEU A 30 35.18 13.78 -13.10
CA LEU A 30 35.00 14.50 -14.36
C LEU A 30 36.28 15.24 -14.73
N ARG A 31 36.67 15.14 -16.01
CA ARG A 31 37.81 15.88 -16.58
C ARG A 31 37.44 17.29 -17.03
N LYS A 32 36.15 17.54 -17.30
CA LYS A 32 35.59 18.80 -17.76
C LYS A 32 34.31 19.04 -16.98
N LEU A 33 34.11 20.27 -16.51
CA LEU A 33 32.86 20.68 -15.86
C LEU A 33 31.74 20.77 -16.92
N GLY A 34 30.70 19.96 -16.78
CA GLY A 34 29.49 20.05 -17.58
C GLY A 34 28.64 21.25 -17.14
N ARG A 35 27.81 21.76 -18.02
CA ARG A 35 26.90 22.88 -17.76
C ARG A 35 25.48 22.58 -18.25
N VAL A 36 24.52 22.81 -17.39
CA VAL A 36 23.09 22.63 -17.72
C VAL A 36 22.71 23.54 -18.91
N ASP A 37 23.16 24.81 -18.91
CA ASP A 37 22.88 25.78 -19.99
C ASP A 37 23.39 25.31 -21.35
N HIS A 38 24.48 24.53 -21.36
CA HIS A 38 25.08 24.00 -22.59
C HIS A 38 24.55 22.59 -22.94
N ARG A 39 23.64 22.01 -22.09
CA ARG A 39 23.09 20.65 -22.26
C ARG A 39 24.14 19.56 -22.29
N ASP A 40 25.29 19.80 -21.65
CA ASP A 40 26.42 18.85 -21.57
C ASP A 40 26.69 18.36 -20.12
N ALA A 41 25.72 18.53 -19.20
CA ALA A 41 25.81 18.02 -17.85
C ALA A 41 25.87 16.48 -17.84
N PHE A 42 26.77 15.91 -17.03
CA PHE A 42 27.06 14.49 -16.99
C PHE A 42 25.88 13.64 -16.46
N LEU A 43 25.11 14.20 -15.52
CA LEU A 43 23.97 13.52 -14.91
C LEU A 43 22.69 13.65 -15.74
N ASP A 44 22.53 14.69 -16.58
CA ASP A 44 21.38 14.86 -17.43
C ASP A 44 21.49 13.93 -18.65
N THR A 45 21.17 12.65 -18.45
CA THR A 45 21.32 11.60 -19.47
C THR A 45 20.11 11.46 -20.38
N ASP A 46 18.93 11.87 -19.91
CA ASP A 46 17.67 11.78 -20.64
C ASP A 46 17.49 12.93 -21.65
N SER A 47 16.84 12.65 -22.78
CA SER A 47 16.57 13.64 -23.86
C SER A 47 15.64 14.75 -23.37
N GLN A 48 14.66 14.42 -22.57
CA GLN A 48 13.65 15.35 -22.04
C GLN A 48 14.23 16.24 -20.94
N GLU A 49 15.09 15.68 -20.06
CA GLU A 49 15.84 16.46 -19.05
C GLU A 49 16.70 17.53 -19.71
N ARG A 50 17.45 17.15 -20.77
CA ARG A 50 18.28 18.10 -21.56
C ARG A 50 17.47 19.16 -22.30
N ALA A 51 16.30 18.77 -22.84
CA ALA A 51 15.46 19.69 -23.59
C ALA A 51 14.84 20.77 -22.67
N ARG A 52 14.46 20.39 -21.46
CA ARG A 52 13.75 21.23 -20.49
C ARG A 52 14.66 21.89 -19.45
N GLY A 53 15.89 21.37 -19.27
CA GLY A 53 16.83 21.83 -18.26
C GLY A 53 16.41 21.48 -16.82
N ILE A 54 15.58 20.43 -16.64
CA ILE A 54 15.11 19.96 -15.34
C ILE A 54 15.45 18.49 -15.14
N THR A 55 15.81 18.09 -13.92
CA THR A 55 15.97 16.69 -13.55
C THR A 55 14.59 16.07 -13.32
N ILE A 56 14.31 14.97 -14.00
CA ILE A 56 13.03 14.23 -13.93
C ILE A 56 13.22 12.96 -13.10
N PHE A 57 14.29 12.21 -13.35
CA PHE A 57 14.60 10.95 -12.72
C PHE A 57 15.81 11.07 -11.80
N ALA A 58 15.76 10.35 -10.67
CA ALA A 58 16.92 10.25 -9.79
C ALA A 58 18.09 9.59 -10.53
N LYS A 59 19.25 10.22 -10.51
CA LYS A 59 20.49 9.77 -11.14
C LYS A 59 21.57 9.52 -10.11
N GLN A 60 22.44 8.56 -10.40
CA GLN A 60 23.51 8.16 -9.51
C GLN A 60 24.87 8.52 -10.10
N ALA A 61 25.76 9.04 -9.23
CA ALA A 61 27.19 9.13 -9.51
C ALA A 61 28.01 8.70 -8.28
N VAL A 62 29.12 8.06 -8.50
CA VAL A 62 30.02 7.58 -7.44
C VAL A 62 31.32 8.36 -7.48
N LEU A 63 31.75 8.88 -6.34
CA LEU A 63 33.03 9.53 -6.15
C LEU A 63 33.75 8.98 -4.92
N THR A 64 35.07 8.98 -4.99
CA THR A 64 35.91 8.54 -3.87
C THR A 64 36.76 9.71 -3.36
N LEU A 65 36.67 9.98 -2.08
CA LEU A 65 37.50 10.94 -1.38
C LEU A 65 38.66 10.18 -0.71
N PRO A 66 39.90 10.47 -1.04
CA PRO A 66 41.06 9.83 -0.40
C PRO A 66 41.12 10.14 1.09
N ALA A 67 41.76 9.26 1.85
CA ALA A 67 42.00 9.52 3.26
C ALA A 67 42.87 10.79 3.41
N ALA A 68 42.40 11.72 4.24
CA ALA A 68 43.11 12.97 4.49
C ALA A 68 42.74 13.55 5.88
N ASP A 69 43.70 14.22 6.54
CA ASP A 69 43.48 14.95 7.79
C ASP A 69 42.76 14.16 8.90
N GLY A 70 43.09 12.86 9.04
CA GLY A 70 42.46 11.97 10.05
C GLY A 70 41.11 11.40 9.68
N ALA A 71 40.62 11.68 8.48
CA ALA A 71 39.41 11.08 7.94
C ALA A 71 39.72 9.85 7.10
N ASP A 72 38.86 8.83 7.21
CA ASP A 72 38.95 7.59 6.41
C ASP A 72 38.66 7.86 4.91
N GLU A 73 39.24 7.02 4.07
CA GLU A 73 38.82 6.94 2.66
C GLU A 73 37.29 6.76 2.58
N THR A 74 36.65 7.63 1.84
CA THR A 74 35.19 7.67 1.77
C THR A 74 34.69 7.58 0.34
N GLU A 75 33.86 6.58 0.06
CA GLU A 75 33.11 6.43 -1.18
C GLU A 75 31.73 7.06 -0.97
N LEU A 76 31.41 8.10 -1.74
CA LEU A 76 30.12 8.75 -1.74
C LEU A 76 29.36 8.38 -3.01
N THR A 77 28.18 7.82 -2.83
CA THR A 77 27.19 7.70 -3.90
C THR A 77 26.29 8.91 -3.86
N LEU A 78 26.44 9.80 -4.83
CA LEU A 78 25.56 10.95 -4.99
C LEU A 78 24.29 10.51 -5.72
N LEU A 79 23.12 10.82 -5.17
CA LEU A 79 21.83 10.70 -5.84
C LEU A 79 21.32 12.12 -6.16
N ASP A 80 21.35 12.48 -7.43
CA ASP A 80 20.73 13.70 -7.93
C ASP A 80 19.23 13.48 -8.10
N THR A 81 18.39 14.16 -7.29
CA THR A 81 16.95 13.97 -7.27
C THR A 81 16.22 15.03 -8.08
N PRO A 82 14.98 14.79 -8.54
CA PRO A 82 14.17 15.85 -9.16
C PRO A 82 13.99 17.06 -8.25
N GLY A 83 14.01 18.24 -8.84
CA GLY A 83 13.76 19.49 -8.13
C GLY A 83 12.38 20.11 -8.39
N HIS A 84 11.62 19.57 -9.34
CA HIS A 84 10.28 20.05 -9.69
C HIS A 84 9.22 19.36 -8.83
N VAL A 85 8.18 20.09 -8.46
CA VAL A 85 7.11 19.60 -7.57
C VAL A 85 6.40 18.39 -8.15
N ASP A 86 6.14 18.35 -9.47
CA ASP A 86 5.46 17.24 -10.14
C ASP A 86 6.22 15.90 -10.02
N PHE A 87 7.53 15.95 -9.74
CA PHE A 87 8.39 14.76 -9.55
C PHE A 87 8.82 14.55 -8.11
N SER A 88 8.15 15.20 -7.18
CA SER A 88 8.45 15.07 -5.73
C SER A 88 8.29 13.63 -5.23
N ALA A 89 7.43 12.85 -5.85
CA ALA A 89 7.26 11.42 -5.57
C ALA A 89 8.54 10.60 -5.85
N GLU A 90 9.23 10.87 -6.97
CA GLU A 90 10.53 10.23 -7.26
C GLU A 90 11.59 10.68 -6.25
N ALA A 91 11.58 11.97 -5.87
CA ALA A 91 12.46 12.48 -4.81
C ALA A 91 12.18 11.79 -3.48
N GLU A 92 10.90 11.61 -3.10
CA GLU A 92 10.50 10.94 -1.86
C GLU A 92 10.96 9.48 -1.83
N ARG A 93 10.84 8.74 -2.94
CA ARG A 93 11.38 7.38 -3.05
C ARG A 93 12.89 7.33 -2.84
N ALA A 94 13.63 8.30 -3.37
CA ALA A 94 15.07 8.38 -3.18
C ALA A 94 15.45 8.63 -1.71
N LEU A 95 14.64 9.40 -0.93
CA LEU A 95 14.90 9.66 0.49
C LEU A 95 15.03 8.39 1.32
N GLN A 96 14.31 7.33 0.96
CA GLN A 96 14.28 6.07 1.69
C GLN A 96 15.63 5.31 1.69
N VAL A 97 16.56 5.69 0.81
CA VAL A 97 17.88 5.06 0.70
C VAL A 97 19.03 6.00 1.03
N LEU A 98 18.75 7.25 1.42
CA LEU A 98 19.79 8.20 1.79
C LEU A 98 20.36 7.89 3.18
N ASP A 99 21.67 8.07 3.32
CA ASP A 99 22.33 8.16 4.63
C ASP A 99 22.41 9.61 5.11
N TYR A 100 22.59 10.53 4.17
CA TYR A 100 22.65 11.97 4.37
C TYR A 100 22.03 12.69 3.18
N ALA A 101 21.62 13.93 3.39
CA ALA A 101 21.15 14.80 2.33
C ALA A 101 21.93 16.11 2.31
N VAL A 102 22.10 16.70 1.13
CA VAL A 102 22.51 18.08 0.93
C VAL A 102 21.33 18.84 0.36
N LEU A 103 20.74 19.71 1.16
CA LEU A 103 19.67 20.61 0.75
C LEU A 103 20.28 21.88 0.18
N VAL A 104 20.09 22.11 -1.12
CA VAL A 104 20.66 23.26 -1.84
C VAL A 104 19.66 24.40 -1.83
N VAL A 105 20.07 25.55 -1.32
CA VAL A 105 19.28 26.78 -1.21
C VAL A 105 19.93 27.88 -2.05
N SER A 106 19.15 28.68 -2.74
CA SER A 106 19.67 29.81 -3.50
C SER A 106 20.07 30.97 -2.57
N GLY A 107 21.28 31.50 -2.72
CA GLY A 107 21.76 32.68 -1.95
C GLY A 107 21.01 33.96 -2.27
N THR A 108 20.45 34.08 -3.48
CA THR A 108 19.63 35.22 -3.91
C THR A 108 18.18 35.07 -3.50
N ASP A 109 17.59 33.89 -3.71
CA ASP A 109 16.13 33.65 -3.56
C ASP A 109 15.76 33.15 -2.14
N GLY A 110 16.73 32.61 -1.38
CA GLY A 110 16.50 32.08 -0.03
C GLY A 110 15.72 30.77 0.01
N VAL A 111 15.03 30.56 1.13
CA VAL A 111 14.18 29.38 1.34
C VAL A 111 12.88 29.55 0.57
N GLN A 112 12.60 28.61 -0.32
CA GLN A 112 11.40 28.59 -1.15
C GLN A 112 10.41 27.51 -0.67
N ALA A 113 9.15 27.58 -1.09
CA ALA A 113 8.10 26.67 -0.62
C ALA A 113 8.45 25.18 -0.80
N HIS A 114 8.98 24.81 -1.96
CA HIS A 114 9.39 23.41 -2.17
C HIS A 114 10.58 23.00 -1.28
N THR A 115 11.46 23.94 -0.91
CA THR A 115 12.54 23.70 0.05
C THR A 115 11.98 23.32 1.43
N GLU A 116 10.90 23.99 1.86
CA GLU A 116 10.20 23.66 3.12
C GLU A 116 9.58 22.27 3.08
N THR A 117 9.00 21.88 1.94
CA THR A 117 8.47 20.50 1.76
C THR A 117 9.57 19.46 1.85
N LEU A 118 10.67 19.67 1.12
CA LEU A 118 11.81 18.77 1.19
C LEU A 118 12.34 18.68 2.63
N TRP A 119 12.33 19.80 3.38
CA TRP A 119 12.72 19.81 4.78
C TRP A 119 11.80 18.96 5.67
N LYS A 120 10.47 19.07 5.46
CA LYS A 120 9.47 18.23 6.17
C LYS A 120 9.64 16.75 5.83
N LEU A 121 9.85 16.41 4.56
CA LEU A 121 10.12 15.04 4.13
C LEU A 121 11.43 14.50 4.73
N LEU A 122 12.51 15.28 4.71
CA LEU A 122 13.78 14.93 5.36
C LEU A 122 13.62 14.69 6.86
N ALA A 123 12.73 15.43 7.53
CA ALA A 123 12.41 15.24 8.94
C ALA A 123 11.63 13.93 9.17
N ARG A 124 10.62 13.66 8.34
CA ARG A 124 9.81 12.43 8.40
C ARG A 124 10.68 11.18 8.24
N TYR A 125 11.52 11.16 7.22
CA TYR A 125 12.43 10.04 6.96
C TYR A 125 13.69 10.05 7.83
N ARG A 126 13.80 11.01 8.76
CA ARG A 126 14.93 11.18 9.71
C ARG A 126 16.30 11.25 9.03
N VAL A 127 16.36 11.78 7.81
CA VAL A 127 17.61 11.89 7.05
C VAL A 127 18.45 13.05 7.60
N PRO A 128 19.67 12.82 8.10
CA PRO A 128 20.60 13.86 8.51
C PRO A 128 20.92 14.78 7.33
N THR A 129 20.88 16.09 7.55
CA THR A 129 20.86 17.07 6.45
C THR A 129 21.97 18.10 6.59
N PHE A 130 22.71 18.30 5.52
CA PHE A 130 23.61 19.43 5.28
C PHE A 130 22.88 20.46 4.43
N VAL A 131 23.17 21.71 4.59
CA VAL A 131 22.63 22.81 3.77
C VAL A 131 23.74 23.43 2.98
N PHE A 132 23.58 23.58 1.68
CA PHE A 132 24.51 24.31 0.82
C PHE A 132 23.81 25.53 0.22
N VAL A 133 24.19 26.72 0.65
CA VAL A 133 23.68 27.97 0.10
C VAL A 133 24.52 28.35 -1.11
N ASN A 134 23.93 28.14 -2.28
CA ASN A 134 24.55 28.30 -3.59
C ASN A 134 24.35 29.69 -4.17
N LYS A 135 25.07 30.04 -5.24
CA LYS A 135 24.97 31.34 -5.96
C LYS A 135 25.37 32.53 -5.10
N MET A 136 26.29 32.34 -4.19
CA MET A 136 26.79 33.42 -3.32
C MET A 136 27.63 34.49 -4.08
N ASP A 137 27.97 34.22 -5.33
CA ASP A 137 28.67 35.13 -6.23
C ASP A 137 27.74 36.14 -6.92
N LEU A 138 26.43 35.98 -6.78
CA LEU A 138 25.46 36.89 -7.42
C LEU A 138 25.15 38.13 -6.53
N PRO A 139 24.83 39.25 -7.15
CA PRO A 139 24.40 40.46 -6.41
C PRO A 139 23.16 40.18 -5.54
N GLY A 140 23.18 40.63 -4.32
CA GLY A 140 22.08 40.45 -3.37
C GLY A 140 22.19 39.19 -2.47
N ALA A 141 23.15 38.31 -2.73
CA ALA A 141 23.45 37.20 -1.84
C ALA A 141 24.23 37.66 -0.60
N ASP A 142 23.71 37.39 0.59
CA ASP A 142 24.32 37.71 1.87
C ASP A 142 24.24 36.52 2.83
N ALA A 143 25.39 36.02 3.26
CA ALA A 143 25.48 34.81 4.09
C ALA A 143 24.81 35.02 5.46
N ALA A 144 24.95 36.20 6.08
CA ALA A 144 24.37 36.46 7.39
C ALA A 144 22.82 36.56 7.32
N VAL A 145 22.31 37.13 6.23
CA VAL A 145 20.86 37.17 5.97
C VAL A 145 20.32 35.78 5.77
N ARG A 146 20.97 34.96 4.91
CA ARG A 146 20.54 33.58 4.63
C ARG A 146 20.61 32.67 5.86
N LEU A 147 21.67 32.81 6.68
CA LEU A 147 21.77 32.01 7.91
C LEU A 147 20.64 32.34 8.91
N ARG A 148 20.30 33.63 9.03
CA ARG A 148 19.16 34.04 9.89
C ARG A 148 17.82 33.51 9.37
N GLU A 149 17.62 33.53 8.07
CA GLU A 149 16.43 32.97 7.44
C GLU A 149 16.33 31.45 7.66
N LEU A 150 17.45 30.72 7.45
CA LEU A 150 17.51 29.27 7.71
C LEU A 150 17.18 28.94 9.16
N ARG A 151 17.73 29.70 10.13
CA ARG A 151 17.40 29.52 11.54
C ARG A 151 15.93 29.79 11.84
N GLY A 152 15.37 30.85 11.26
CA GLY A 152 13.96 31.18 11.43
C GLY A 152 12.99 30.14 10.86
N ARG A 153 13.39 29.48 9.77
CA ARG A 153 12.53 28.48 9.07
C ARG A 153 12.78 27.04 9.52
N PHE A 154 14.05 26.69 9.79
CA PHE A 154 14.48 25.31 10.03
C PHE A 154 14.97 25.05 11.46
N GLY A 155 15.09 26.11 12.25
CA GLY A 155 15.48 26.06 13.65
C GLY A 155 16.95 26.45 13.89
N ASP A 156 17.28 26.73 15.14
CA ASP A 156 18.60 27.19 15.60
C ASP A 156 19.72 26.18 15.36
N GLY A 157 19.38 24.91 15.05
CA GLY A 157 20.37 23.90 14.66
C GLY A 157 21.12 24.18 13.36
N CYS A 158 20.73 25.19 12.57
CA CYS A 158 21.47 25.62 11.38
C CYS A 158 22.71 26.41 11.79
N VAL A 159 23.90 25.79 11.69
CA VAL A 159 25.19 26.35 12.09
C VAL A 159 26.11 26.46 10.88
N ASP A 160 26.82 27.59 10.74
CA ASP A 160 27.80 27.79 9.66
C ASP A 160 29.07 26.97 9.89
N PHE A 161 29.41 26.14 8.90
CA PHE A 161 30.61 25.30 8.85
C PHE A 161 31.54 25.68 7.69
N SER A 162 31.32 26.81 7.03
CA SER A 162 32.24 27.33 6.00
C SER A 162 33.63 27.65 6.55
N ALA A 163 33.69 27.95 7.85
CA ALA A 163 34.88 28.08 8.67
C ALA A 163 34.74 27.19 9.91
N ALA A 164 35.59 27.37 10.93
CA ALA A 164 35.40 26.72 12.23
C ALA A 164 34.04 27.15 12.81
N PRO A 165 33.15 26.19 13.17
CA PRO A 165 31.84 26.54 13.68
C PRO A 165 31.93 27.25 15.03
N ASP A 166 31.00 28.17 15.25
CA ASP A 166 30.89 28.91 16.51
C ASP A 166 30.51 27.96 17.65
N PRO A 167 31.35 27.81 18.71
CA PRO A 167 31.07 26.94 19.83
C PRO A 167 29.76 27.28 20.57
N GLU A 168 29.45 28.59 20.69
CA GLU A 168 28.20 29.02 21.35
C GLU A 168 26.98 28.61 20.57
N ALA A 169 27.00 28.73 19.23
CA ALA A 169 25.93 28.28 18.38
C ALA A 169 25.75 26.74 18.44
N LEU A 170 26.85 26.00 18.54
CA LEU A 170 26.79 24.54 18.71
C LEU A 170 26.21 24.15 20.07
N ALA A 171 26.59 24.85 21.13
CA ALA A 171 26.11 24.58 22.49
C ALA A 171 24.57 24.67 22.60
N LEU A 172 23.97 25.59 21.86
CA LEU A 172 22.50 25.77 21.83
C LEU A 172 21.73 24.60 21.13
N CYS A 173 22.41 23.77 20.36
CA CYS A 173 21.78 22.74 19.58
C CYS A 173 21.40 21.47 20.39
N SER A 174 22.16 21.15 21.44
CA SER A 174 21.87 19.97 22.29
C SER A 174 22.62 20.02 23.62
N GLU A 175 22.03 19.39 24.65
CA GLU A 175 22.62 19.30 26.01
C GLU A 175 24.04 18.68 26.01
N PRO A 176 24.34 17.58 25.26
CA PRO A 176 25.71 17.05 25.21
C PRO A 176 26.73 18.05 24.65
N LEU A 177 26.36 18.79 23.59
CA LEU A 177 27.20 19.82 23.01
C LEU A 177 27.39 20.98 23.99
N MET A 178 26.32 21.39 24.68
CA MET A 178 26.40 22.45 25.69
C MET A 178 27.36 22.09 26.81
N ASN A 179 27.23 20.91 27.39
CA ASN A 179 28.09 20.45 28.49
C ASN A 179 29.56 20.40 28.04
N GLU A 180 29.83 19.86 26.86
CA GLU A 180 31.21 19.76 26.36
C GLU A 180 31.84 21.13 26.07
N VAL A 181 31.09 22.06 25.45
CA VAL A 181 31.57 23.44 25.20
C VAL A 181 31.79 24.19 26.52
N LEU A 182 30.94 24.02 27.52
CA LEU A 182 31.12 24.64 28.84
C LEU A 182 32.35 24.09 29.57
N GLU A 183 32.65 22.81 29.42
CA GLU A 183 33.79 22.18 30.11
C GLU A 183 35.14 22.43 29.40
N THR A 184 35.13 22.38 28.04
CA THR A 184 36.37 22.37 27.24
C THR A 184 36.58 23.60 26.35
N GLY A 185 35.56 24.42 26.19
CA GLY A 185 35.54 25.57 25.28
C GLY A 185 35.33 25.23 23.80
N ALA A 186 35.17 23.91 23.46
CA ALA A 186 34.97 23.46 22.12
C ALA A 186 34.18 22.15 22.11
N ALA A 187 33.48 21.84 21.02
CA ALA A 187 32.78 20.56 20.83
C ALA A 187 33.68 19.56 20.07
N ALA A 188 33.74 18.33 20.55
CA ALA A 188 34.47 17.25 19.87
C ALA A 188 33.76 16.84 18.58
N ALA A 189 34.55 16.44 17.57
CA ALA A 189 34.04 16.01 16.28
C ALA A 189 33.02 14.84 16.41
N GLU A 190 33.20 13.96 17.35
CA GLU A 190 32.36 12.81 17.61
C GLU A 190 30.97 13.19 18.14
N THR A 191 30.92 14.22 19.03
CA THR A 191 29.66 14.76 19.56
C THR A 191 28.90 15.51 18.48
N ILE A 192 29.62 16.32 17.67
CA ILE A 192 29.03 17.00 16.49
C ILE A 192 28.44 16.00 15.51
N GLN A 193 29.18 14.92 15.13
CA GLN A 193 28.68 13.88 14.25
C GLN A 193 27.41 13.20 14.79
N THR A 194 27.37 13.01 16.14
CA THR A 194 26.18 12.41 16.78
C THR A 194 24.98 13.35 16.71
N ALA A 195 25.19 14.65 16.95
CA ALA A 195 24.15 15.65 16.87
C ALA A 195 23.63 15.82 15.42
N ILE A 196 24.49 15.76 14.42
CA ILE A 196 24.09 15.76 13.00
C ILE A 196 23.25 14.51 12.68
N ALA A 197 23.73 13.31 13.08
CA ALA A 197 23.01 12.05 12.84
C ALA A 197 21.62 12.04 13.52
N ARG A 198 21.44 12.77 14.62
CA ARG A 198 20.16 12.94 15.33
C ARG A 198 19.33 14.13 14.83
N ARG A 199 19.77 14.82 13.79
CA ARG A 199 19.10 16.00 13.25
C ARG A 199 18.95 17.15 14.28
N GLN A 200 19.94 17.32 15.14
CA GLN A 200 20.04 18.41 16.09
C GLN A 200 20.94 19.54 15.56
N VAL A 201 21.92 19.19 14.73
CA VAL A 201 22.81 20.15 14.05
C VAL A 201 22.67 19.93 12.53
N PHE A 202 22.55 21.03 11.81
CA PHE A 202 22.47 21.08 10.35
C PHE A 202 23.63 21.95 9.84
N PRO A 203 24.74 21.32 9.37
CA PRO A 203 25.88 22.08 8.86
C PRO A 203 25.50 22.89 7.62
N VAL A 204 25.72 24.20 7.69
CA VAL A 204 25.49 25.13 6.58
C VAL A 204 26.83 25.51 5.94
N PHE A 205 26.89 25.40 4.60
CA PHE A 205 28.03 25.83 3.80
C PHE A 205 27.58 26.87 2.79
N PHE A 206 28.41 27.86 2.54
CA PHE A 206 28.16 28.89 1.55
C PHE A 206 29.11 28.74 0.38
N GLY A 207 28.64 29.01 -0.84
CA GLY A 207 29.47 28.88 -2.02
C GLY A 207 28.81 29.29 -3.33
N ALA A 208 29.55 29.08 -4.41
CA ALA A 208 29.10 29.28 -5.78
C ALA A 208 29.50 28.06 -6.63
N ALA A 209 28.61 27.13 -6.80
CA ALA A 209 28.91 25.86 -7.49
C ALA A 209 29.47 26.05 -8.90
N LEU A 210 28.94 27.04 -9.65
CA LEU A 210 29.44 27.37 -10.99
C LEU A 210 30.90 27.84 -11.01
N ARG A 211 31.34 28.46 -9.92
CA ARG A 211 32.76 28.91 -9.72
C ARG A 211 33.59 27.92 -8.94
N LEU A 212 33.04 26.84 -8.49
CA LEU A 212 33.65 25.85 -7.64
C LEU A 212 34.04 26.35 -6.23
N ASP A 213 33.43 27.47 -5.80
CA ASP A 213 33.68 28.05 -4.49
C ASP A 213 32.85 27.31 -3.42
N GLY A 214 33.46 27.05 -2.24
CA GLY A 214 32.80 26.40 -1.10
C GLY A 214 32.66 24.87 -1.21
N LEU A 215 32.96 24.27 -2.38
CA LEU A 215 32.77 22.85 -2.62
C LEU A 215 33.75 21.97 -1.84
N ASP A 216 34.99 22.41 -1.72
CA ASP A 216 36.02 21.67 -0.97
C ASP A 216 35.66 21.60 0.52
N GLY A 217 35.04 22.67 1.05
CA GLY A 217 34.51 22.70 2.41
C GLY A 217 33.37 21.72 2.61
N LEU A 218 32.43 21.69 1.67
CA LEU A 218 31.30 20.74 1.71
C LEU A 218 31.79 19.28 1.61
N LEU A 219 32.72 18.96 0.65
CA LEU A 219 33.30 17.63 0.51
C LEU A 219 34.01 17.16 1.77
N ARG A 220 34.82 18.06 2.36
CA ARG A 220 35.49 17.82 3.65
C ARG A 220 34.47 17.59 4.77
N GLY A 221 33.41 18.43 4.84
CA GLY A 221 32.31 18.25 5.79
C GLY A 221 31.63 16.90 5.64
N LEU A 222 31.31 16.49 4.43
CA LEU A 222 30.70 15.18 4.17
C LEU A 222 31.66 14.01 4.53
N GLN A 223 32.98 14.23 4.43
CA GLN A 223 33.96 13.22 4.82
C GLN A 223 34.13 13.15 6.36
N THR A 224 34.22 14.27 7.03
CA THR A 224 34.63 14.37 8.45
C THR A 224 33.44 14.38 9.42
N LEU A 225 32.32 15.00 9.05
CA LEU A 225 31.16 15.19 9.94
C LEU A 225 30.09 14.10 9.84
N THR A 226 30.31 13.07 9.03
CA THR A 226 29.34 11.98 8.84
C THR A 226 29.83 10.67 9.48
N ARG A 227 28.88 9.83 9.86
CA ARG A 227 29.12 8.47 10.39
C ARG A 227 28.56 7.43 9.44
N THR A 228 29.16 6.24 9.46
CA THR A 228 28.53 5.08 8.81
C THR A 228 27.27 4.70 9.57
N PRO A 229 26.10 4.59 8.90
CA PRO A 229 24.89 4.13 9.55
C PRO A 229 25.02 2.70 10.08
N PRO A 230 24.21 2.30 11.08
CA PRO A 230 24.10 0.92 11.49
C PRO A 230 23.73 0.02 10.29
N ARG A 231 24.33 -1.16 10.23
CA ARG A 231 24.11 -2.14 9.15
C ARG A 231 23.65 -3.45 9.72
N TRP A 232 22.79 -4.14 9.00
CA TRP A 232 22.39 -5.49 9.37
C TRP A 232 23.57 -6.44 9.24
N PRO A 233 23.74 -7.42 10.17
CA PRO A 233 24.77 -8.46 10.02
C PRO A 233 24.45 -9.40 8.86
N GLU A 234 23.17 -9.66 8.60
CA GLU A 234 22.67 -10.49 7.51
C GLU A 234 22.38 -9.64 6.26
N PHE A 235 22.13 -10.31 5.12
CA PHE A 235 21.75 -9.61 3.91
C PHE A 235 20.46 -8.81 4.12
N GLY A 236 20.55 -7.54 3.79
CA GLY A 236 19.43 -6.60 3.74
C GLY A 236 19.64 -5.63 2.60
N ALA A 237 18.56 -5.29 1.90
CA ALA A 237 18.57 -4.28 0.86
C ALA A 237 17.22 -3.57 0.74
N ARG A 238 17.24 -2.28 0.34
CA ARG A 238 16.04 -1.48 0.07
C ARG A 238 15.96 -1.18 -1.42
N VAL A 239 14.86 -1.59 -2.04
CA VAL A 239 14.52 -1.22 -3.43
C VAL A 239 13.89 0.16 -3.43
N PHE A 240 14.41 1.10 -4.23
CA PHE A 240 13.84 2.45 -4.30
C PHE A 240 13.38 2.88 -5.69
N LYS A 241 13.85 2.17 -6.73
CA LYS A 241 13.55 2.50 -8.11
C LYS A 241 13.53 1.25 -8.98
N ILE A 242 12.64 1.24 -9.95
CA ILE A 242 12.63 0.30 -11.07
C ILE A 242 12.81 1.12 -12.34
N SER A 243 13.59 0.60 -13.28
CA SER A 243 13.73 1.20 -14.60
C SER A 243 13.98 0.13 -15.66
N GLU A 244 13.90 0.51 -16.90
CA GLU A 244 14.26 -0.35 -18.03
C GLU A 244 15.43 0.25 -18.81
N ASP A 245 16.40 -0.57 -19.17
CA ASP A 245 17.54 -0.20 -19.98
C ASP A 245 17.74 -1.23 -21.10
N ALA A 246 17.53 -0.80 -22.36
CA ALA A 246 17.60 -1.63 -23.57
C ALA A 246 16.81 -2.96 -23.44
N GLY A 247 15.55 -2.89 -22.96
CA GLY A 247 14.66 -4.05 -22.77
C GLY A 247 15.00 -4.89 -21.55
N THR A 248 15.93 -4.46 -20.70
CA THR A 248 16.28 -5.16 -19.45
C THR A 248 15.70 -4.40 -18.27
N ARG A 249 14.81 -5.04 -17.51
CA ARG A 249 14.30 -4.51 -16.24
C ARG A 249 15.43 -4.46 -15.20
N LEU A 250 15.56 -3.34 -14.54
CA LEU A 250 16.57 -3.07 -13.53
C LEU A 250 15.91 -2.74 -12.19
N THR A 251 16.28 -3.47 -11.17
CA THR A 251 15.91 -3.21 -9.79
C THR A 251 17.03 -2.43 -9.09
N TRP A 252 16.79 -1.15 -8.81
CA TRP A 252 17.74 -0.30 -8.09
C TRP A 252 17.56 -0.50 -6.60
N LEU A 253 18.64 -0.91 -5.95
CA LEU A 253 18.62 -1.20 -4.53
C LEU A 253 19.88 -0.70 -3.83
N LYS A 254 19.70 -0.28 -2.57
CA LYS A 254 20.80 -0.03 -1.64
C LYS A 254 20.99 -1.26 -0.75
N VAL A 255 22.21 -1.79 -0.70
CA VAL A 255 22.55 -2.85 0.25
C VAL A 255 22.71 -2.24 1.66
N THR A 256 21.91 -2.70 2.61
CA THR A 256 21.88 -2.19 4.00
C THR A 256 22.58 -3.14 4.97
N GLY A 257 22.84 -4.38 4.57
CA GLY A 257 23.56 -5.38 5.36
C GLY A 257 24.05 -6.56 4.53
N GLY A 258 24.98 -7.34 5.07
CA GLY A 258 25.58 -8.47 4.38
C GLY A 258 26.25 -8.10 3.05
N VAL A 259 26.32 -9.03 2.13
CA VAL A 259 26.88 -8.83 0.78
C VAL A 259 25.95 -9.49 -0.23
N LEU A 260 25.71 -8.84 -1.34
CA LEU A 260 24.94 -9.39 -2.46
C LEU A 260 25.92 -9.77 -3.58
N HIS A 261 25.93 -11.05 -3.97
CA HIS A 261 26.72 -11.52 -5.08
C HIS A 261 25.88 -11.71 -6.34
N VAL A 262 26.54 -11.68 -7.49
CA VAL A 262 25.91 -12.07 -8.75
C VAL A 262 25.47 -13.53 -8.66
N LYS A 263 24.24 -13.82 -9.13
CA LYS A 263 23.54 -15.11 -9.06
C LYS A 263 23.00 -15.49 -7.67
N ASP A 264 23.16 -14.65 -6.65
CA ASP A 264 22.46 -14.87 -5.38
C ASP A 264 20.95 -14.89 -5.60
N VAL A 265 20.29 -15.73 -4.82
CA VAL A 265 18.81 -15.81 -4.79
C VAL A 265 18.30 -14.80 -3.78
N LEU A 266 17.56 -13.85 -4.26
CA LEU A 266 16.90 -12.85 -3.42
C LEU A 266 15.71 -13.48 -2.64
N PRO A 267 15.31 -12.87 -1.52
CA PRO A 267 14.05 -13.23 -0.89
C PRO A 267 12.91 -13.11 -1.93
N GLY A 268 12.15 -14.19 -2.10
CA GLY A 268 11.18 -14.31 -3.20
C GLY A 268 11.58 -15.28 -4.30
N GLY A 269 12.83 -15.85 -4.23
CA GLY A 269 13.28 -16.92 -5.12
C GLY A 269 13.88 -16.47 -6.46
N GLU A 270 13.89 -15.17 -6.75
CA GLU A 270 14.46 -14.59 -7.96
C GLU A 270 15.97 -14.38 -7.85
N LYS A 271 16.70 -14.48 -8.96
CA LYS A 271 18.16 -14.33 -8.96
C LYS A 271 18.60 -12.95 -9.41
N ALA A 272 19.62 -12.42 -8.76
CA ALA A 272 20.36 -11.25 -9.24
C ALA A 272 21.35 -11.68 -10.35
N ASP A 273 20.89 -11.68 -11.58
CA ASP A 273 21.66 -12.20 -12.72
C ASP A 273 22.90 -11.38 -13.04
N ALA A 274 22.83 -10.07 -12.86
CA ALA A 274 23.93 -9.14 -12.99
C ALA A 274 23.75 -7.95 -12.06
N LEU A 275 24.86 -7.41 -11.55
CA LEU A 275 24.89 -6.20 -10.74
C LEU A 275 25.60 -5.10 -11.52
N ARG A 276 24.92 -3.97 -11.74
CA ARG A 276 25.42 -2.81 -12.45
C ARG A 276 25.64 -1.65 -11.47
N LEU A 277 26.84 -1.14 -11.40
CA LEU A 277 27.15 0.09 -10.67
C LEU A 277 27.20 1.25 -11.66
N TYR A 278 26.20 2.11 -11.59
CA TYR A 278 26.08 3.25 -12.49
C TYR A 278 26.91 4.44 -12.02
N ASN A 279 27.42 5.20 -13.00
CA ASN A 279 28.02 6.50 -12.80
C ASN A 279 27.60 7.41 -13.97
N GLY A 280 26.57 8.22 -13.75
CA GLY A 280 25.83 8.91 -14.82
C GLY A 280 25.19 7.91 -15.78
N GLY A 281 25.33 8.13 -17.09
CA GLY A 281 24.78 7.24 -18.14
C GLY A 281 25.60 5.97 -18.39
N LYS A 282 26.71 5.75 -17.68
CA LYS A 282 27.57 4.57 -17.84
C LYS A 282 27.51 3.69 -16.62
N PHE A 283 27.68 2.39 -16.83
CA PHE A 283 27.80 1.43 -15.73
C PHE A 283 29.00 0.52 -15.90
N ARG A 284 29.43 -0.06 -14.78
CA ARG A 284 30.34 -1.20 -14.73
C ARG A 284 29.66 -2.38 -14.06
N LEU A 285 29.98 -3.58 -14.55
CA LEU A 285 29.54 -4.79 -13.86
C LEU A 285 30.39 -5.01 -12.60
N VAL A 286 29.74 -5.40 -11.53
CA VAL A 286 30.38 -5.78 -10.27
C VAL A 286 29.99 -7.20 -9.90
N SER A 287 30.91 -7.96 -9.32
CA SER A 287 30.66 -9.33 -8.86
C SER A 287 29.89 -9.37 -7.55
N GLU A 288 30.01 -8.30 -6.75
CA GLU A 288 29.41 -8.17 -5.44
C GLU A 288 29.02 -6.72 -5.15
N ALA A 289 28.01 -6.54 -4.33
CA ALA A 289 27.61 -5.26 -3.77
C ALA A 289 27.69 -5.31 -2.25
N LEU A 290 28.48 -4.40 -1.68
CA LEU A 290 28.77 -4.29 -0.27
C LEU A 290 27.79 -3.33 0.43
N PRO A 291 27.61 -3.43 1.75
CA PRO A 291 26.74 -2.52 2.50
C PRO A 291 27.10 -1.05 2.30
N GLY A 292 26.10 -0.24 1.95
CA GLY A 292 26.23 1.17 1.60
C GLY A 292 26.38 1.42 0.09
N MET A 293 26.49 0.39 -0.75
CA MET A 293 26.46 0.56 -2.20
C MET A 293 25.03 0.60 -2.73
N VAL A 294 24.84 1.41 -3.76
CA VAL A 294 23.61 1.44 -4.58
C VAL A 294 23.93 0.78 -5.93
N VAL A 295 23.21 -0.26 -6.26
CA VAL A 295 23.41 -1.02 -7.51
C VAL A 295 22.07 -1.26 -8.20
N ALA A 296 22.12 -1.45 -9.52
CA ALA A 296 20.98 -1.91 -10.30
C ALA A 296 21.15 -3.40 -10.59
N ALA A 297 20.25 -4.23 -10.06
CA ALA A 297 20.24 -5.66 -10.28
C ALA A 297 19.35 -6.00 -11.48
N ALA A 298 19.89 -6.75 -12.45
CA ALA A 298 19.12 -7.37 -13.52
C ALA A 298 18.73 -8.79 -13.08
N GLY A 299 17.54 -9.24 -13.50
CA GLY A 299 17.00 -10.58 -13.19
C GLY A 299 15.71 -10.56 -12.38
N PRO A 300 15.61 -9.80 -11.28
CA PRO A 300 14.36 -9.73 -10.53
C PRO A 300 13.24 -9.04 -11.33
N VAL A 301 12.04 -9.65 -11.35
CA VAL A 301 10.88 -9.13 -12.08
C VAL A 301 9.70 -8.77 -11.15
N SER A 302 9.65 -9.36 -9.93
CA SER A 302 8.57 -9.13 -8.98
C SER A 302 8.84 -8.02 -7.97
N THR A 303 10.04 -7.45 -7.96
CA THR A 303 10.42 -6.37 -7.04
C THR A 303 9.67 -5.08 -7.33
N ARG A 304 9.42 -4.29 -6.28
CA ARG A 304 8.72 -3.00 -6.37
C ARG A 304 9.45 -1.91 -5.60
N PRO A 305 9.31 -0.63 -5.99
CA PRO A 305 9.83 0.48 -5.20
C PRO A 305 9.30 0.47 -3.76
N GLY A 306 10.14 0.76 -2.78
CA GLY A 306 9.81 0.71 -1.35
C GLY A 306 9.95 -0.67 -0.70
N GLN A 307 10.16 -1.72 -1.47
CA GLN A 307 10.30 -3.08 -0.94
C GLN A 307 11.61 -3.26 -0.16
N GLY A 308 11.52 -3.88 1.02
CA GLY A 308 12.64 -4.40 1.78
C GLY A 308 12.97 -5.84 1.38
N LEU A 309 14.24 -6.17 1.33
CA LEU A 309 14.73 -7.50 1.02
C LEU A 309 15.60 -8.02 2.18
N GLY A 310 15.43 -9.28 2.53
CA GLY A 310 16.18 -9.92 3.62
C GLY A 310 15.86 -9.35 4.99
N ALA A 311 16.87 -8.87 5.70
CA ALA A 311 16.71 -8.27 7.03
C ALA A 311 16.07 -6.86 6.99
N GLU A 312 15.92 -6.26 5.81
CA GLU A 312 15.33 -4.93 5.63
C GLU A 312 13.81 -5.01 5.54
N SER A 313 13.09 -4.17 6.28
CA SER A 313 11.63 -4.07 6.21
C SER A 313 11.18 -3.25 5.00
N ASP A 314 9.91 -3.37 4.60
CA ASP A 314 9.31 -2.48 3.60
C ASP A 314 9.35 -1.02 4.08
N ALA A 315 9.43 -0.09 3.14
CA ALA A 315 9.39 1.34 3.42
C ALA A 315 8.01 1.78 3.91
N GLU A 316 7.94 2.89 4.62
CA GLU A 316 6.69 3.56 4.95
C GLU A 316 5.98 4.02 3.67
N THR A 317 4.64 4.06 3.72
CA THR A 317 3.82 4.59 2.62
C THR A 317 4.23 6.04 2.31
N PRO A 318 4.44 6.39 1.03
CA PRO A 318 4.74 7.75 0.64
C PRO A 318 3.70 8.76 1.16
N LEU A 319 4.16 9.95 1.51
CA LEU A 319 3.29 11.05 1.96
C LEU A 319 2.63 11.77 0.78
N LEU A 320 3.37 11.88 -0.31
CA LEU A 320 2.92 12.60 -1.50
C LEU A 320 2.08 11.66 -2.36
N GLU A 321 0.77 11.91 -2.41
CA GLU A 321 -0.17 11.19 -3.25
C GLU A 321 -0.57 12.02 -4.48
N PRO A 322 -0.79 11.38 -5.65
CA PRO A 322 -1.38 12.04 -6.80
C PRO A 322 -2.77 12.59 -6.48
N VAL A 323 -3.08 13.74 -7.02
CA VAL A 323 -4.36 14.44 -6.77
C VAL A 323 -5.20 14.63 -8.04
N LEU A 324 -4.63 14.35 -9.21
CA LEU A 324 -5.28 14.51 -10.51
C LEU A 324 -5.47 13.14 -11.16
N ASN A 325 -6.65 12.92 -11.73
CA ASN A 325 -6.99 11.71 -12.48
C ASN A 325 -7.28 12.07 -13.93
N TYR A 326 -6.60 11.42 -14.86
CA TYR A 326 -6.75 11.68 -16.28
C TYR A 326 -7.17 10.40 -17.01
N ARG A 327 -8.15 10.54 -17.91
CA ARG A 327 -8.42 9.50 -18.91
C ARG A 327 -7.37 9.61 -20.02
N VAL A 328 -6.87 8.47 -20.44
CA VAL A 328 -5.88 8.38 -21.52
C VAL A 328 -6.57 7.89 -22.78
N ASP A 329 -6.67 8.75 -23.78
CA ASP A 329 -7.23 8.44 -25.09
C ASP A 329 -6.11 8.05 -26.05
N CYS A 330 -6.26 6.95 -26.77
CA CYS A 330 -5.30 6.43 -27.74
C CYS A 330 -6.02 5.85 -28.95
N ASP A 331 -5.45 6.02 -30.14
CA ASP A 331 -5.99 5.43 -31.38
C ASP A 331 -5.69 3.91 -31.48
N ALA A 332 -4.80 3.40 -30.63
CA ALA A 332 -4.49 1.97 -30.56
C ALA A 332 -5.50 1.19 -29.70
N ASP A 333 -5.43 -0.13 -29.77
CA ASP A 333 -6.24 -1.01 -28.91
C ASP A 333 -6.06 -0.67 -27.41
N PRO A 334 -7.16 -0.46 -26.66
CA PRO A 334 -7.08 -0.11 -25.23
C PRO A 334 -6.27 -1.07 -24.37
N HIS A 335 -6.26 -2.37 -24.68
CA HIS A 335 -5.44 -3.34 -23.96
C HIS A 335 -3.94 -3.17 -24.20
N THR A 336 -3.55 -2.70 -25.39
CA THR A 336 -2.16 -2.35 -25.70
C THR A 336 -1.72 -1.14 -24.89
N LEU A 337 -2.57 -0.10 -24.79
CA LEU A 337 -2.35 1.06 -23.94
C LEU A 337 -2.27 0.65 -22.46
N LEU A 338 -3.22 -0.14 -21.99
CA LEU A 338 -3.26 -0.64 -20.60
C LEU A 338 -1.95 -1.35 -20.23
N LYS A 339 -1.47 -2.24 -21.10
CA LYS A 339 -0.24 -2.99 -20.88
C LYS A 339 1.01 -2.09 -20.84
N ALA A 340 1.06 -1.08 -21.70
CA ALA A 340 2.13 -0.08 -21.68
C ALA A 340 2.13 0.73 -20.37
N LEU A 341 0.96 1.20 -19.96
CA LEU A 341 0.79 1.96 -18.71
C LEU A 341 1.07 1.10 -17.46
N GLN A 342 0.66 -0.17 -17.42
CA GLN A 342 1.00 -1.10 -16.34
C GLN A 342 2.51 -1.36 -16.25
N THR A 343 3.22 -1.35 -17.37
CA THR A 343 4.69 -1.43 -17.36
C THR A 343 5.29 -0.19 -16.70
N LEU A 344 4.76 1.00 -17.01
CA LEU A 344 5.18 2.26 -16.38
C LEU A 344 4.77 2.34 -14.91
N GLU A 345 3.60 1.82 -14.54
CA GLU A 345 3.17 1.69 -13.13
C GLU A 345 4.13 0.82 -12.32
N GLY A 346 4.69 -0.23 -12.92
CA GLY A 346 5.77 -1.01 -12.30
C GLY A 346 7.02 -0.20 -11.98
N GLU A 347 7.29 0.88 -12.73
CA GLU A 347 8.39 1.82 -12.49
C GLU A 347 7.98 2.95 -11.53
N ASP A 348 6.76 3.45 -11.68
CA ASP A 348 6.13 4.47 -10.84
C ASP A 348 4.76 4.01 -10.32
N PRO A 349 4.69 3.37 -9.15
CA PRO A 349 3.44 2.87 -8.59
C PRO A 349 2.37 3.95 -8.32
N GLN A 350 2.76 5.22 -8.28
CA GLN A 350 1.83 6.33 -8.07
C GLN A 350 1.02 6.70 -9.31
N LEU A 351 1.32 6.12 -10.48
CA LEU A 351 0.47 6.26 -11.67
C LEU A 351 -0.92 5.68 -11.48
N HIS A 352 -1.10 4.72 -10.56
CA HIS A 352 -2.39 4.08 -10.25
C HIS A 352 -3.24 3.86 -11.49
N VAL A 353 -2.75 2.99 -12.39
CA VAL A 353 -3.41 2.70 -13.65
C VAL A 353 -4.71 1.93 -13.39
N ASN A 354 -5.83 2.55 -13.70
CA ASN A 354 -7.16 1.98 -13.50
C ASN A 354 -7.86 1.72 -14.83
N TRP A 355 -8.27 0.49 -15.04
CA TRP A 355 -9.10 0.09 -16.17
C TRP A 355 -10.57 0.13 -15.77
N ARG A 356 -11.37 0.91 -16.49
CA ARG A 356 -12.84 1.00 -16.33
C ARG A 356 -13.50 0.06 -17.34
N ASP A 357 -13.83 -1.16 -16.91
CA ASP A 357 -14.46 -2.19 -17.77
C ASP A 357 -15.79 -1.70 -18.38
N ASP A 358 -16.57 -0.95 -17.59
CA ASP A 358 -17.88 -0.40 -17.95
C ASP A 358 -17.81 0.61 -19.10
N LEU A 359 -16.74 1.36 -19.21
CA LEU A 359 -16.54 2.40 -20.23
C LEU A 359 -15.49 2.03 -21.29
N GLY A 360 -14.68 0.99 -21.04
CA GLY A 360 -13.54 0.64 -21.89
C GLY A 360 -12.43 1.68 -21.85
N GLU A 361 -12.25 2.41 -20.74
CA GLU A 361 -11.33 3.52 -20.57
C GLU A 361 -10.17 3.19 -19.65
N VAL A 362 -8.99 3.76 -19.94
CA VAL A 362 -7.83 3.71 -19.07
C VAL A 362 -7.65 5.05 -18.37
N HIS A 363 -7.51 5.02 -17.07
CA HIS A 363 -7.26 6.20 -16.24
C HIS A 363 -5.91 6.10 -15.53
N VAL A 364 -5.24 7.25 -15.36
CA VAL A 364 -3.98 7.38 -14.63
C VAL A 364 -4.04 8.54 -13.64
N GLN A 365 -3.30 8.41 -12.54
CA GLN A 365 -3.20 9.46 -11.54
C GLN A 365 -1.85 10.16 -11.64
N LEU A 366 -1.84 11.49 -11.50
CA LEU A 366 -0.65 12.33 -11.67
C LEU A 366 -0.59 13.43 -10.60
N MET A 367 0.63 13.88 -10.32
CA MET A 367 0.90 14.98 -9.38
C MET A 367 0.66 16.35 -10.02
N GLY A 368 0.93 16.49 -11.32
CA GLY A 368 0.84 17.78 -12.02
C GLY A 368 0.88 17.69 -13.53
N GLU A 369 0.72 18.87 -14.20
CA GLU A 369 0.58 18.96 -15.66
C GLU A 369 1.89 18.64 -16.42
N VAL A 370 3.07 18.92 -15.84
CA VAL A 370 4.35 18.64 -16.50
C VAL A 370 4.56 17.13 -16.62
N GLN A 371 4.05 16.37 -15.68
CA GLN A 371 4.11 14.91 -15.70
C GLN A 371 3.31 14.33 -16.87
N LEU A 372 2.18 14.97 -17.28
CA LEU A 372 1.41 14.59 -18.46
C LEU A 372 2.24 14.62 -19.75
N GLU A 373 2.92 15.74 -19.98
CA GLU A 373 3.72 15.91 -21.19
C GLU A 373 4.86 14.90 -21.27
N ILE A 374 5.45 14.55 -20.12
CA ILE A 374 6.51 13.56 -20.03
C ILE A 374 5.96 12.16 -20.28
N LEU A 375 4.83 11.82 -19.65
CA LEU A 375 4.17 10.53 -19.85
C LEU A 375 3.77 10.33 -21.33
N GLN A 376 3.25 11.38 -21.97
CA GLN A 376 2.93 11.38 -23.41
C GLN A 376 4.18 11.06 -24.26
N THR A 377 5.29 11.73 -23.95
CA THR A 377 6.55 11.50 -24.69
C THR A 377 7.10 10.09 -24.44
N ILE A 378 7.06 9.59 -23.20
CA ILE A 378 7.50 8.22 -22.86
C ILE A 378 6.66 7.18 -23.61
N LEU A 379 5.33 7.33 -23.65
CA LEU A 379 4.44 6.42 -24.37
C LEU A 379 4.75 6.42 -25.87
N GLN A 380 5.02 7.59 -26.44
CA GLN A 380 5.40 7.71 -27.86
C GLN A 380 6.79 7.09 -28.12
N GLU A 381 7.83 7.41 -27.35
CA GLU A 381 9.20 6.98 -27.60
C GLU A 381 9.44 5.50 -27.29
N ARG A 382 8.86 4.97 -26.21
CA ARG A 382 9.11 3.57 -25.77
C ARG A 382 8.12 2.58 -26.37
N PHE A 383 6.87 2.97 -26.55
CA PHE A 383 5.78 2.05 -26.95
C PHE A 383 5.20 2.41 -28.34
N GLY A 384 5.59 3.55 -28.93
CA GLY A 384 5.07 3.99 -30.21
C GLY A 384 3.60 4.41 -30.17
N LEU A 385 3.06 4.72 -28.98
CA LEU A 385 1.66 5.09 -28.76
C LEU A 385 1.50 6.60 -28.73
N THR A 386 0.67 7.13 -29.62
CA THR A 386 0.24 8.53 -29.59
C THR A 386 -0.99 8.63 -28.70
N VAL A 387 -0.87 9.37 -27.60
CA VAL A 387 -1.96 9.50 -26.63
C VAL A 387 -2.38 10.95 -26.43
N ALA A 388 -3.65 11.15 -26.08
CA ALA A 388 -4.20 12.41 -25.59
C ALA A 388 -4.76 12.18 -24.18
N PHE A 389 -4.76 13.23 -23.37
CA PHE A 389 -5.35 13.18 -22.04
C PHE A 389 -6.61 14.04 -22.01
N SER A 390 -7.67 13.54 -21.38
CA SER A 390 -8.86 14.31 -21.08
C SER A 390 -8.56 15.49 -20.13
N GLU A 391 -9.52 16.38 -19.94
CA GLU A 391 -9.47 17.27 -18.78
C GLU A 391 -9.50 16.42 -17.51
N GLY A 392 -8.47 16.56 -16.68
CA GLY A 392 -8.32 15.73 -15.49
C GLY A 392 -9.45 15.93 -14.49
N GLY A 393 -10.00 14.85 -13.98
CA GLY A 393 -10.92 14.85 -12.84
C GLY A 393 -10.20 15.11 -11.52
N ILE A 394 -10.92 15.58 -10.51
CA ILE A 394 -10.44 15.64 -9.14
C ILE A 394 -10.68 14.29 -8.48
N LEU A 395 -9.70 13.83 -7.72
CA LEU A 395 -9.85 12.63 -6.87
C LEU A 395 -10.48 13.06 -5.56
N TYR A 396 -11.77 12.79 -5.42
CA TYR A 396 -12.49 13.01 -4.18
C TYR A 396 -12.33 11.82 -3.23
N LYS A 397 -12.52 12.09 -1.93
CA LYS A 397 -12.63 11.07 -0.88
C LYS A 397 -13.88 11.38 -0.03
N GLU A 398 -14.33 10.41 0.74
CA GLU A 398 -15.46 10.60 1.67
C GLU A 398 -15.02 10.28 3.09
N THR A 399 -15.64 10.95 4.08
CA THR A 399 -15.35 10.73 5.48
C THR A 399 -16.60 10.90 6.34
N LEU A 400 -16.49 10.54 7.62
CA LEU A 400 -17.54 10.75 8.60
C LEU A 400 -17.29 12.06 9.38
N THR A 401 -18.38 12.72 9.77
CA THR A 401 -18.36 13.87 10.67
C THR A 401 -18.90 13.50 12.06
N ARG A 402 -19.51 12.34 12.20
CA ARG A 402 -20.08 11.83 13.45
C ARG A 402 -19.90 10.33 13.57
N ALA A 403 -19.86 9.85 14.80
CA ALA A 403 -19.80 8.44 15.07
C ALA A 403 -21.15 7.75 14.79
N VAL A 404 -21.10 6.53 14.29
CA VAL A 404 -22.27 5.72 13.97
C VAL A 404 -21.99 4.24 14.19
N GLU A 405 -23.01 3.48 14.59
CA GLU A 405 -22.96 2.03 14.58
C GLU A 405 -23.33 1.50 13.20
N GLY A 406 -22.50 0.61 12.66
CA GLY A 406 -22.77 -0.11 11.43
C GLY A 406 -23.06 -1.58 11.74
N ILE A 407 -24.17 -2.10 11.24
CA ILE A 407 -24.64 -3.46 11.50
C ILE A 407 -24.75 -4.21 10.18
N GLY A 408 -24.06 -5.34 10.08
CA GLY A 408 -24.15 -6.23 8.94
C GLY A 408 -24.58 -7.63 9.36
N HIS A 409 -25.66 -8.12 8.77
CA HIS A 409 -26.17 -9.44 9.01
C HIS A 409 -26.21 -10.24 7.70
N TYR A 410 -25.70 -11.46 7.72
CA TYR A 410 -25.69 -12.36 6.57
C TYR A 410 -26.11 -13.77 6.99
N GLU A 411 -27.35 -14.12 6.69
CA GLU A 411 -27.97 -15.38 7.07
C GLU A 411 -28.79 -15.99 5.92
N PRO A 412 -28.19 -16.31 4.76
CA PRO A 412 -28.85 -17.20 3.80
C PRO A 412 -28.92 -18.62 4.36
N LEU A 413 -29.63 -19.50 3.67
CA LEU A 413 -29.85 -20.88 4.14
C LEU A 413 -28.52 -21.57 4.49
N ARG A 414 -28.37 -22.01 5.75
CA ARG A 414 -27.19 -22.66 6.34
C ARG A 414 -25.95 -21.78 6.48
N HIS A 415 -26.09 -20.47 6.41
CA HIS A 415 -25.02 -19.52 6.69
C HIS A 415 -25.43 -18.58 7.81
N TYR A 416 -24.51 -18.04 8.56
CA TYR A 416 -24.79 -17.07 9.61
C TYR A 416 -23.57 -16.25 9.99
N ALA A 417 -23.65 -14.96 9.86
CA ALA A 417 -22.70 -14.01 10.46
C ALA A 417 -23.40 -12.70 10.80
N GLU A 418 -23.09 -12.14 11.95
CA GLU A 418 -23.50 -10.80 12.35
C GLU A 418 -22.28 -10.02 12.85
N VAL A 419 -22.12 -8.79 12.38
CA VAL A 419 -21.00 -7.90 12.70
C VAL A 419 -21.52 -6.53 13.08
N HIS A 420 -21.07 -6.02 14.21
CA HIS A 420 -21.33 -4.66 14.68
C HIS A 420 -20.03 -3.88 14.71
N LEU A 421 -19.98 -2.79 13.98
CA LEU A 421 -18.85 -1.89 13.86
C LEU A 421 -19.20 -0.52 14.45
N LEU A 422 -18.30 0.04 15.22
CA LEU A 422 -18.31 1.46 15.56
C LEU A 422 -17.45 2.20 14.54
N LEU A 423 -18.07 3.09 13.76
CA LEU A 423 -17.39 3.95 12.81
C LEU A 423 -17.30 5.36 13.41
N GLU A 424 -16.10 5.86 13.58
CA GLU A 424 -15.82 7.16 14.21
C GLU A 424 -15.03 8.05 13.25
N PRO A 425 -15.26 9.39 13.26
CA PRO A 425 -14.38 10.30 12.54
C PRO A 425 -12.93 10.19 13.02
N GLY A 426 -11.99 10.10 12.09
CA GLY A 426 -10.55 10.15 12.35
C GLY A 426 -9.98 11.56 12.17
N ALA A 427 -8.73 11.76 12.56
CA ALA A 427 -8.00 12.98 12.23
C ALA A 427 -7.74 13.07 10.72
N ARG A 428 -7.69 14.29 10.18
CA ARG A 428 -7.37 14.49 8.74
C ARG A 428 -6.02 13.88 8.40
N GLY A 429 -5.98 13.10 7.31
CA GLY A 429 -4.79 12.38 6.87
C GLY A 429 -4.50 11.10 7.65
N SER A 430 -5.39 10.65 8.54
CA SER A 430 -5.18 9.41 9.30
C SER A 430 -5.55 8.14 8.53
N GLY A 431 -6.21 8.28 7.39
CA GLY A 431 -6.69 7.14 6.60
C GLY A 431 -7.72 6.30 7.34
N VAL A 432 -7.80 5.02 7.00
CA VAL A 432 -8.69 4.07 7.68
C VAL A 432 -7.92 3.36 8.79
N GLN A 433 -8.34 3.56 10.03
CA GLN A 433 -7.77 2.92 11.21
C GLN A 433 -8.67 1.78 11.67
N LEU A 434 -8.11 0.61 11.96
CA LEU A 434 -8.84 -0.57 12.37
C LEU A 434 -8.52 -0.93 13.82
N ALA A 435 -9.55 -1.27 14.58
CA ALA A 435 -9.43 -1.73 15.97
C ALA A 435 -10.48 -2.81 16.28
N ALA A 436 -10.25 -3.57 17.35
CA ALA A 436 -11.23 -4.49 17.91
C ALA A 436 -11.40 -4.18 19.40
N ASP A 437 -12.65 -4.06 19.83
CA ASP A 437 -13.09 -3.91 21.23
C ASP A 437 -14.24 -4.90 21.50
N CYS A 438 -14.05 -6.13 21.00
CA CYS A 438 -15.03 -7.20 21.14
C CYS A 438 -14.50 -8.25 22.14
N PRO A 439 -15.23 -8.55 23.21
CA PRO A 439 -14.81 -9.60 24.15
C PRO A 439 -14.72 -10.96 23.46
N PRO A 440 -13.67 -11.78 23.75
CA PRO A 440 -13.52 -13.11 23.17
C PRO A 440 -14.69 -14.07 23.46
N ASP A 441 -15.43 -13.82 24.55
CA ASP A 441 -16.62 -14.59 24.91
C ASP A 441 -17.82 -14.27 23.99
N THR A 442 -17.84 -13.09 23.39
CA THR A 442 -18.88 -12.65 22.43
C THR A 442 -18.56 -13.19 21.04
N LEU A 443 -17.31 -13.05 20.61
CA LEU A 443 -16.81 -13.56 19.33
C LEU A 443 -15.38 -14.05 19.49
N ALA A 444 -15.10 -15.29 19.12
CA ALA A 444 -13.77 -15.88 19.22
C ALA A 444 -12.72 -15.08 18.42
N GLU A 445 -11.49 -14.96 18.93
CA GLU A 445 -10.42 -14.13 18.37
C GLU A 445 -10.06 -14.42 16.89
N ASN A 446 -10.19 -15.70 16.46
CA ASN A 446 -9.96 -16.06 15.08
C ASN A 446 -10.93 -15.36 14.11
N TRP A 447 -12.20 -15.23 14.51
CA TRP A 447 -13.21 -14.50 13.74
C TRP A 447 -12.98 -12.99 13.79
N GLN A 448 -12.57 -12.45 14.93
CA GLN A 448 -12.22 -11.04 15.06
C GLN A 448 -11.07 -10.67 14.11
N ARG A 449 -10.00 -11.48 14.06
CA ARG A 449 -8.89 -11.28 13.12
C ARG A 449 -9.33 -11.37 11.67
N LEU A 450 -10.25 -12.28 11.36
CA LEU A 450 -10.79 -12.43 10.01
C LEU A 450 -11.60 -11.19 9.59
N ILE A 451 -12.43 -10.65 10.47
CA ILE A 451 -13.18 -9.42 10.23
C ILE A 451 -12.23 -8.24 9.98
N LEU A 452 -11.19 -8.08 10.81
CA LEU A 452 -10.18 -7.04 10.61
C LEU A 452 -9.44 -7.21 9.28
N THR A 453 -9.16 -8.45 8.87
CA THR A 453 -8.59 -8.74 7.56
C THR A 453 -9.54 -8.31 6.43
N HIS A 454 -10.83 -8.62 6.54
CA HIS A 454 -11.82 -8.20 5.55
C HIS A 454 -12.01 -6.68 5.47
N LEU A 455 -11.85 -5.97 6.59
CA LEU A 455 -11.83 -4.51 6.60
C LEU A 455 -10.58 -3.94 5.89
N ALA A 456 -9.43 -4.61 6.01
CA ALA A 456 -8.17 -4.16 5.43
C ALA A 456 -7.97 -4.57 3.96
N GLU A 457 -8.66 -5.61 3.47
CA GLU A 457 -8.38 -6.22 2.15
C GLU A 457 -8.88 -5.37 0.97
N ARG A 458 -9.73 -4.37 1.20
CA ARG A 458 -10.28 -3.51 0.15
C ARG A 458 -10.47 -2.07 0.59
N THR A 459 -10.50 -1.17 -0.39
CA THR A 459 -10.96 0.20 -0.21
C THR A 459 -12.49 0.21 -0.12
N HIS A 460 -13.04 0.81 0.93
CA HIS A 460 -14.49 0.93 1.11
C HIS A 460 -15.02 2.16 0.36
N PRO A 461 -16.01 2.01 -0.53
CA PRO A 461 -16.62 3.16 -1.20
C PRO A 461 -17.54 3.91 -0.24
N GLY A 462 -17.57 5.22 -0.35
CA GLY A 462 -18.51 6.09 0.33
C GLY A 462 -19.90 6.04 -0.25
N VAL A 463 -20.81 6.86 0.26
CA VAL A 463 -22.24 6.85 -0.10
C VAL A 463 -22.70 8.11 -0.83
N LEU A 464 -21.88 9.17 -0.90
CA LEU A 464 -22.22 10.40 -1.60
C LEU A 464 -21.98 10.32 -3.10
N ILE A 465 -20.77 9.87 -3.50
CA ILE A 465 -20.38 9.72 -4.91
C ILE A 465 -19.65 8.39 -5.15
N GLY A 466 -19.62 7.50 -4.17
CA GLY A 466 -18.85 6.25 -4.22
C GLY A 466 -17.33 6.44 -4.09
N ALA A 467 -16.87 7.62 -3.69
CA ALA A 467 -15.45 7.90 -3.52
C ALA A 467 -14.85 7.11 -2.34
N PRO A 468 -13.52 6.84 -2.34
CA PRO A 468 -12.88 6.09 -1.27
C PRO A 468 -13.09 6.70 0.11
N LEU A 469 -13.46 5.86 1.09
CA LEU A 469 -13.58 6.26 2.49
C LEU A 469 -12.20 6.50 3.10
N THR A 470 -12.04 7.59 3.85
CA THR A 470 -10.79 7.96 4.54
C THR A 470 -11.07 8.66 5.86
N ASP A 471 -10.03 8.81 6.68
CA ASP A 471 -10.07 9.53 7.96
C ASP A 471 -11.19 9.03 8.88
N VAL A 472 -11.27 7.71 8.99
CA VAL A 472 -12.23 7.02 9.83
C VAL A 472 -11.54 5.95 10.68
N LYS A 473 -12.00 5.79 11.90
CA LYS A 473 -11.65 4.67 12.76
C LYS A 473 -12.80 3.67 12.78
N ILE A 474 -12.53 2.44 12.39
CA ILE A 474 -13.50 1.34 12.38
C ILE A 474 -13.13 0.38 13.50
N THR A 475 -13.98 0.28 14.52
CA THR A 475 -13.76 -0.61 15.67
C THR A 475 -14.78 -1.73 15.63
N LEU A 476 -14.33 -2.98 15.65
CA LEU A 476 -15.20 -4.13 15.83
C LEU A 476 -15.72 -4.13 17.28
N ALA A 477 -16.99 -3.84 17.47
CA ALA A 477 -17.61 -3.74 18.78
C ALA A 477 -18.25 -5.06 19.25
N ALA A 478 -18.90 -5.77 18.33
CA ALA A 478 -19.49 -7.09 18.61
C ALA A 478 -19.62 -7.89 17.32
N GLY A 479 -19.78 -9.19 17.46
CA GLY A 479 -20.10 -10.08 16.36
C GLY A 479 -20.63 -11.40 16.86
N ARG A 480 -21.31 -12.13 15.98
CA ARG A 480 -21.87 -13.42 16.31
C ARG A 480 -21.64 -14.42 15.21
N ALA A 481 -21.15 -15.61 15.62
CA ALA A 481 -20.99 -16.78 14.80
C ALA A 481 -21.96 -17.88 15.22
N HIS A 482 -22.33 -18.76 14.32
CA HIS A 482 -23.07 -19.97 14.63
C HIS A 482 -22.16 -21.18 14.46
N GLN A 483 -22.08 -22.06 15.48
CA GLN A 483 -21.13 -23.18 15.51
C GLN A 483 -21.17 -24.16 14.30
N LYS A 484 -22.30 -24.23 13.59
CA LYS A 484 -22.52 -25.15 12.47
C LYS A 484 -22.75 -24.46 11.13
N HIS A 485 -22.95 -23.15 11.13
CA HIS A 485 -23.43 -22.42 9.94
C HIS A 485 -22.63 -21.15 9.66
N THR A 486 -21.50 -20.93 10.32
CA THR A 486 -20.64 -19.79 10.02
C THR A 486 -19.40 -20.23 9.27
N GLU A 487 -19.19 -19.67 8.11
CA GLU A 487 -18.01 -19.81 7.27
C GLU A 487 -17.26 -18.48 7.15
N GLY A 488 -16.00 -18.54 6.69
CA GLY A 488 -15.18 -17.32 6.55
C GLY A 488 -15.79 -16.29 5.60
N GLY A 489 -16.39 -16.75 4.51
CA GLY A 489 -17.08 -15.90 3.54
C GLY A 489 -18.30 -15.17 4.07
N ASP A 490 -18.96 -15.70 5.11
CA ASP A 490 -20.12 -15.06 5.73
C ASP A 490 -19.73 -13.79 6.46
N PHE A 491 -18.60 -13.85 7.18
CA PHE A 491 -18.05 -12.66 7.83
C PHE A 491 -17.59 -11.61 6.83
N ARG A 492 -17.08 -11.98 5.65
CA ARG A 492 -16.78 -11.01 4.59
C ARG A 492 -18.04 -10.26 4.19
N GLN A 493 -19.12 -11.00 3.91
CA GLN A 493 -20.39 -10.41 3.51
C GLN A 493 -21.02 -9.56 4.61
N ALA A 494 -21.01 -10.00 5.86
CA ALA A 494 -21.52 -9.24 6.99
C ALA A 494 -20.68 -7.98 7.26
N THR A 495 -19.34 -8.08 7.18
CA THR A 495 -18.43 -6.94 7.41
C THR A 495 -18.64 -5.83 6.39
N TYR A 496 -18.71 -6.16 5.09
CA TYR A 496 -18.90 -5.14 4.06
C TYR A 496 -20.27 -4.46 4.19
N ARG A 497 -21.31 -5.25 4.51
CA ARG A 497 -22.64 -4.68 4.79
C ARG A 497 -22.64 -3.80 6.04
N ALA A 498 -21.91 -4.18 7.09
CA ALA A 498 -21.81 -3.38 8.30
C ALA A 498 -21.19 -2.00 8.02
N VAL A 499 -20.09 -1.93 7.26
CA VAL A 499 -19.50 -0.66 6.84
C VAL A 499 -20.51 0.16 6.04
N ARG A 500 -21.09 -0.45 5.01
CA ARG A 500 -21.99 0.25 4.09
C ARG A 500 -23.27 0.72 4.78
N GLN A 501 -23.85 -0.12 5.61
CA GLN A 501 -25.05 0.20 6.41
C GLN A 501 -24.76 1.36 7.38
N GLY A 502 -23.61 1.34 8.07
CA GLY A 502 -23.21 2.43 8.95
C GLY A 502 -23.04 3.76 8.21
N LEU A 503 -22.46 3.74 7.00
CA LEU A 503 -22.35 4.95 6.17
C LEU A 503 -23.73 5.47 5.74
N ARG A 504 -24.67 4.60 5.38
CA ARG A 504 -26.06 5.00 5.06
C ARG A 504 -26.78 5.59 6.28
N MET A 505 -26.57 5.02 7.47
CA MET A 505 -27.10 5.57 8.71
C MET A 505 -26.51 6.94 9.06
N ALA A 506 -25.22 7.14 8.76
CA ALA A 506 -24.56 8.43 8.92
C ALA A 506 -25.10 9.46 7.93
N GLU A 507 -25.23 9.09 6.65
CA GLU A 507 -25.77 9.95 5.59
C GLU A 507 -27.18 10.44 5.92
N ALA A 508 -28.08 9.56 6.38
CA ALA A 508 -29.43 9.91 6.80
C ALA A 508 -29.47 10.94 7.95
N LYS A 509 -28.35 11.18 8.61
CA LYS A 509 -28.18 12.13 9.72
C LYS A 509 -27.21 13.27 9.37
N ASP A 510 -26.95 13.54 8.09
CA ASP A 510 -25.97 14.52 7.59
C ASP A 510 -24.56 14.30 8.19
N GLY A 511 -24.18 13.06 8.40
CA GLY A 511 -22.94 12.66 9.06
C GLY A 511 -21.83 12.20 8.12
N VAL A 512 -21.97 12.39 6.80
CA VAL A 512 -20.97 12.08 5.78
C VAL A 512 -20.50 13.37 5.12
N GLN A 513 -19.23 13.48 4.81
CA GLN A 513 -18.64 14.66 4.21
C GLN A 513 -17.79 14.27 3.00
N LEU A 514 -17.98 14.99 1.88
CA LEU A 514 -17.11 14.90 0.72
C LEU A 514 -15.83 15.70 0.96
N LEU A 515 -14.71 15.10 0.62
CA LEU A 515 -13.39 15.70 0.71
C LEU A 515 -12.80 15.88 -0.68
N GLU A 516 -12.11 16.99 -0.88
CA GLU A 516 -11.31 17.27 -2.05
C GLU A 516 -9.84 17.51 -1.68
N PRO A 517 -8.89 17.33 -2.60
CA PRO A 517 -7.49 17.66 -2.35
C PRO A 517 -7.29 19.18 -2.30
N TRP A 518 -6.41 19.61 -1.41
CA TRP A 518 -6.03 21.00 -1.22
C TRP A 518 -4.56 21.22 -1.49
N TYR A 519 -4.20 22.44 -1.90
CA TYR A 519 -2.83 22.92 -1.96
C TYR A 519 -2.54 23.90 -0.83
N ASP A 520 -1.37 23.79 -0.22
CA ASP A 520 -0.70 24.91 0.42
C ASP A 520 -0.01 25.72 -0.67
N PHE A 521 -0.30 27.01 -0.78
CA PHE A 521 0.32 27.85 -1.79
C PHE A 521 1.25 28.91 -1.19
N THR A 522 2.26 29.27 -1.95
CA THR A 522 3.10 30.46 -1.73
C THR A 522 3.11 31.27 -3.01
N LEU A 523 2.68 32.52 -2.91
CA LEU A 523 2.65 33.46 -4.01
C LEU A 523 3.54 34.66 -3.67
N GLU A 524 4.60 34.85 -4.44
CA GLU A 524 5.48 36.03 -4.36
C GLU A 524 5.19 36.94 -5.56
N LEU A 525 4.94 38.22 -5.29
CA LEU A 525 4.53 39.15 -6.33
C LEU A 525 4.89 40.63 -5.95
N PRO A 526 4.91 41.52 -6.91
CA PRO A 526 5.04 42.95 -6.65
C PRO A 526 3.89 43.48 -5.78
N ALA A 527 4.16 44.43 -4.90
CA ALA A 527 3.18 44.92 -3.92
C ALA A 527 1.91 45.52 -4.55
N ASP A 528 2.00 46.08 -5.76
CA ASP A 528 0.86 46.62 -6.52
C ASP A 528 -0.10 45.54 -7.02
N ALA A 529 0.35 44.30 -7.17
CA ALA A 529 -0.46 43.17 -7.60
C ALA A 529 -1.18 42.41 -6.45
N LEU A 530 -0.87 42.73 -5.18
CA LEU A 530 -1.37 42.04 -4.00
C LEU A 530 -2.90 42.01 -3.91
N GLY A 531 -3.55 43.16 -4.16
CA GLY A 531 -5.01 43.23 -4.05
C GLY A 531 -5.73 42.31 -5.04
N ARG A 532 -5.18 42.12 -6.25
CA ARG A 532 -5.70 41.18 -7.24
C ARG A 532 -5.48 39.75 -6.78
N ALA A 533 -4.28 39.44 -6.33
CA ALA A 533 -3.96 38.08 -5.84
C ALA A 533 -4.86 37.63 -4.68
N MET A 534 -5.11 38.53 -3.72
CA MET A 534 -6.04 38.22 -2.61
C MET A 534 -7.49 37.97 -3.09
N ALA A 535 -7.96 38.78 -4.06
CA ALA A 535 -9.29 38.59 -4.66
C ALA A 535 -9.36 37.29 -5.48
N ASP A 536 -8.30 36.94 -6.20
CA ASP A 536 -8.24 35.69 -6.96
C ASP A 536 -8.25 34.46 -6.03
N VAL A 537 -7.49 34.47 -4.93
CA VAL A 537 -7.50 33.40 -3.93
C VAL A 537 -8.89 33.22 -3.29
N GLN A 538 -9.56 34.33 -2.96
CA GLN A 538 -10.94 34.28 -2.47
C GLN A 538 -11.92 33.72 -3.51
N ARG A 539 -11.80 34.13 -4.76
CA ARG A 539 -12.60 33.61 -5.88
C ARG A 539 -12.38 32.10 -6.07
N MET A 540 -11.18 31.62 -5.82
CA MET A 540 -10.81 30.20 -5.85
C MET A 540 -11.19 29.44 -4.56
N CYS A 541 -12.02 30.03 -3.69
CA CYS A 541 -12.43 29.44 -2.41
C CYS A 541 -11.28 29.13 -1.46
N GLY A 542 -10.13 29.80 -1.65
CA GLY A 542 -8.96 29.64 -0.79
C GLY A 542 -8.97 30.57 0.44
N SER A 543 -8.09 30.28 1.35
CA SER A 543 -7.76 31.11 2.50
C SER A 543 -6.29 31.53 2.44
N PHE A 544 -5.96 32.67 3.03
CA PHE A 544 -4.58 33.16 3.08
C PHE A 544 -4.26 33.78 4.43
N GLU A 545 -2.96 33.77 4.75
CA GLU A 545 -2.38 34.38 5.94
C GLU A 545 -2.04 35.86 5.71
N ALA A 546 -1.64 36.56 6.75
CA ALA A 546 -1.25 37.95 6.63
C ALA A 546 -0.04 38.08 5.66
N PRO A 547 -0.11 38.97 4.65
CA PRO A 547 0.98 39.12 3.68
C PRO A 547 2.28 39.63 4.33
N GLU A 548 3.39 39.02 3.98
CA GLU A 548 4.74 39.44 4.40
C GLU A 548 5.36 40.32 3.34
N THR A 549 5.78 41.51 3.70
CA THR A 549 6.40 42.47 2.76
C THR A 549 7.90 42.55 2.97
N SER A 550 8.68 42.38 1.90
CA SER A 550 10.14 42.50 1.93
C SER A 550 10.63 43.14 0.62
N GLY A 551 11.30 44.31 0.74
CA GLY A 551 12.02 44.94 -0.36
C GLY A 551 11.20 45.28 -1.63
N GLY A 552 9.87 45.53 -1.50
CA GLY A 552 8.97 45.86 -2.63
C GLY A 552 8.25 44.64 -3.24
N THR A 553 8.58 43.42 -2.82
CA THR A 553 7.84 42.20 -3.09
C THR A 553 7.00 41.80 -1.88
N VAL A 554 5.86 41.17 -2.14
CA VAL A 554 4.96 40.64 -1.11
C VAL A 554 4.87 39.14 -1.28
N ARG A 555 4.95 38.42 -0.15
CA ARG A 555 4.71 36.99 -0.05
C ARG A 555 3.34 36.76 0.57
N LEU A 556 2.49 36.04 -0.15
CA LEU A 556 1.16 35.61 0.31
C LEU A 556 1.15 34.09 0.41
N THR A 557 0.85 33.56 1.58
CA THR A 557 0.74 32.11 1.84
C THR A 557 -0.69 31.77 2.21
N GLY A 558 -1.08 30.53 1.97
CA GLY A 558 -2.43 30.06 2.30
C GLY A 558 -2.76 28.70 1.73
N ARG A 559 -4.04 28.37 1.74
CA ARG A 559 -4.56 27.10 1.24
C ARG A 559 -5.69 27.34 0.24
N LEU A 560 -5.81 26.46 -0.75
CA LEU A 560 -6.91 26.51 -1.71
C LEU A 560 -7.17 25.14 -2.33
N PRO A 561 -8.40 24.90 -2.84
CA PRO A 561 -8.75 23.64 -3.50
C PRO A 561 -7.95 23.43 -4.79
N VAL A 562 -7.51 22.20 -5.02
CA VAL A 562 -6.80 21.82 -6.26
C VAL A 562 -7.67 22.09 -7.49
N ALA A 563 -8.98 21.87 -7.38
CA ALA A 563 -9.94 22.06 -8.45
C ALA A 563 -9.91 23.48 -9.06
N THR A 564 -9.77 24.49 -8.19
CA THR A 564 -9.82 25.90 -8.56
C THR A 564 -8.46 26.50 -8.91
N ALA A 565 -7.35 25.83 -8.54
CA ALA A 565 -5.98 26.30 -8.75
C ALA A 565 -5.47 26.14 -10.18
N ARG A 566 -6.17 25.37 -11.02
CA ARG A 566 -5.71 25.02 -12.37
C ARG A 566 -5.45 26.25 -13.22
N GLY A 567 -4.29 26.27 -13.88
CA GLY A 567 -3.91 27.36 -14.78
C GLY A 567 -3.55 28.69 -14.10
N TYR A 568 -3.73 28.82 -12.77
CA TYR A 568 -3.47 30.08 -12.06
C TYR A 568 -2.01 30.56 -12.15
N ALA A 569 -1.04 29.66 -12.24
CA ALA A 569 0.36 30.01 -12.50
C ALA A 569 0.54 30.88 -13.76
N ARG A 570 -0.22 30.57 -14.84
CA ARG A 570 -0.21 31.36 -16.09
C ARG A 570 -0.86 32.73 -15.90
N GLU A 571 -1.94 32.80 -15.13
CA GLU A 571 -2.60 34.07 -14.79
C GLU A 571 -1.65 34.97 -13.98
N VAL A 572 -0.97 34.41 -12.97
CA VAL A 572 0.03 35.12 -12.16
C VAL A 572 1.14 35.66 -13.04
N ALA A 573 1.73 34.83 -13.89
CA ALA A 573 2.79 35.28 -14.80
C ALA A 573 2.30 36.40 -15.73
N ALA A 574 1.06 36.34 -16.22
CA ALA A 574 0.48 37.33 -17.13
C ALA A 574 0.28 38.70 -16.45
N TYR A 575 -0.37 38.75 -15.29
CA TYR A 575 -0.67 40.05 -14.67
C TYR A 575 0.52 40.65 -13.89
N THR A 576 1.51 39.84 -13.54
CA THR A 576 2.74 40.32 -12.91
C THR A 576 3.88 40.53 -13.92
N HIS A 577 3.61 40.40 -15.23
CA HIS A 577 4.61 40.49 -16.29
C HIS A 577 5.82 39.56 -16.08
N GLY A 578 5.57 38.35 -15.54
CA GLY A 578 6.59 37.34 -15.27
C GLY A 578 7.38 37.57 -13.97
N LEU A 579 7.04 38.58 -13.17
CA LEU A 579 7.69 38.85 -11.89
C LEU A 579 7.08 38.03 -10.73
N GLY A 580 5.84 37.54 -10.89
CA GLY A 580 5.17 36.74 -9.88
C GLY A 580 5.65 35.28 -9.90
N ARG A 581 5.80 34.70 -8.72
CA ARG A 581 6.17 33.30 -8.50
C ARG A 581 5.04 32.59 -7.77
N TRP A 582 4.48 31.60 -8.39
CA TRP A 582 3.45 30.74 -7.85
C TRP A 582 4.04 29.37 -7.53
N ALA A 583 3.92 28.92 -6.30
CA ALA A 583 4.31 27.60 -5.86
C ALA A 583 3.18 26.95 -5.06
N VAL A 584 2.89 25.70 -5.32
CA VAL A 584 1.87 24.92 -4.62
C VAL A 584 2.44 23.60 -4.13
N LEU A 585 1.86 23.10 -3.06
CA LEU A 585 2.21 21.83 -2.45
C LEU A 585 0.93 21.09 -2.09
N PRO A 586 0.83 19.77 -2.30
CA PRO A 586 -0.28 19.00 -1.78
C PRO A 586 -0.39 19.15 -0.27
N ALA A 587 -1.55 19.61 0.21
CA ALA A 587 -1.84 19.81 1.63
C ALA A 587 -2.76 18.73 2.21
N GLY A 588 -2.92 17.61 1.45
CA GLY A 588 -3.84 16.55 1.79
C GLY A 588 -5.28 16.86 1.39
N TYR A 589 -6.22 16.27 2.09
CA TYR A 589 -7.66 16.39 1.81
C TYR A 589 -8.37 17.22 2.86
N ASP A 590 -9.32 18.05 2.43
CA ASP A 590 -10.18 18.82 3.32
C ASP A 590 -11.59 18.91 2.73
N ALA A 591 -12.53 19.55 3.46
CA ALA A 591 -13.92 19.67 3.03
C ALA A 591 -14.04 20.22 1.60
N CYS A 592 -14.85 19.58 0.77
CA CYS A 592 -15.12 20.02 -0.58
C CYS A 592 -15.89 21.33 -0.57
N HIS A 593 -15.41 22.35 -1.28
CA HIS A 593 -15.99 23.70 -1.29
C HIS A 593 -17.36 23.78 -1.97
N ASN A 594 -17.63 22.87 -2.92
CA ASN A 594 -18.89 22.82 -3.68
C ASN A 594 -19.48 21.41 -3.70
N ALA A 595 -19.50 20.75 -2.53
CA ALA A 595 -19.91 19.36 -2.38
C ALA A 595 -21.27 19.05 -3.01
N ASP A 596 -22.28 19.92 -2.80
CA ASP A 596 -23.65 19.71 -3.31
C ASP A 596 -23.69 19.64 -4.85
N GLU A 597 -22.89 20.46 -5.53
CA GLU A 597 -22.80 20.46 -6.98
C GLU A 597 -22.17 19.15 -7.49
N ILE A 598 -21.08 18.71 -6.83
CA ILE A 598 -20.36 17.50 -7.21
C ILE A 598 -21.23 16.26 -6.97
N VAL A 599 -21.90 16.16 -5.83
CA VAL A 599 -22.80 15.05 -5.50
C VAL A 599 -23.96 15.00 -6.50
N SER A 600 -24.56 16.15 -6.80
CA SER A 600 -25.65 16.24 -7.79
C SER A 600 -25.18 15.84 -9.20
N ALA A 601 -23.99 16.25 -9.61
CA ALA A 601 -23.43 15.92 -10.91
C ALA A 601 -23.05 14.44 -11.02
N ALA A 602 -22.53 13.83 -9.93
CA ALA A 602 -22.18 12.41 -9.91
C ALA A 602 -23.42 11.50 -10.05
N GLY A 603 -24.57 11.90 -9.52
CA GLY A 603 -25.81 11.16 -9.62
C GLY A 603 -25.72 9.73 -9.06
N TYR A 604 -24.79 9.51 -8.11
CA TYR A 604 -24.55 8.17 -7.54
C TYR A 604 -25.71 7.77 -6.63
N ASP A 605 -26.27 6.58 -6.86
CA ASP A 605 -27.28 5.99 -6.02
C ASP A 605 -26.69 4.81 -5.24
N PRO A 606 -26.44 4.99 -3.91
CA PRO A 606 -25.84 3.93 -3.11
C PRO A 606 -26.75 2.71 -2.90
N ASP A 607 -28.06 2.81 -3.13
CA ASP A 607 -29.00 1.68 -3.07
C ASP A 607 -29.02 0.88 -4.38
N ALA A 608 -28.64 1.48 -5.50
CA ALA A 608 -28.48 0.81 -6.78
C ALA A 608 -27.13 0.11 -6.95
N ASP A 609 -26.16 0.36 -6.05
CA ASP A 609 -24.83 -0.27 -6.08
C ASP A 609 -24.89 -1.73 -5.59
N VAL A 610 -25.10 -2.64 -6.51
CA VAL A 610 -25.24 -4.08 -6.25
C VAL A 610 -23.96 -4.71 -5.71
N GLU A 611 -22.81 -4.16 -6.05
CA GLU A 611 -21.50 -4.67 -5.59
C GLU A 611 -21.22 -4.32 -4.13
N ASN A 612 -21.85 -3.24 -3.64
CA ASN A 612 -21.66 -2.72 -2.28
C ASN A 612 -22.98 -2.55 -1.54
N PRO A 613 -23.76 -3.64 -1.33
CA PRO A 613 -25.08 -3.55 -0.73
C PRO A 613 -25.02 -3.13 0.75
N ALA A 614 -25.87 -2.20 1.13
CA ALA A 614 -26.09 -1.82 2.51
C ALA A 614 -27.12 -2.72 3.21
N ASP A 615 -28.02 -3.33 2.44
CA ASP A 615 -29.06 -4.21 2.92
C ASP A 615 -28.48 -5.53 3.44
N SER A 616 -29.06 -6.05 4.51
CA SER A 616 -28.65 -7.32 5.13
C SER A 616 -29.53 -8.48 4.72
N VAL A 617 -28.99 -9.70 4.82
CA VAL A 617 -29.73 -10.93 4.50
C VAL A 617 -30.09 -11.63 5.80
N PHE A 618 -31.37 -11.81 6.04
CA PHE A 618 -31.92 -12.58 7.17
C PHE A 618 -32.60 -13.85 6.66
N CYS A 619 -32.78 -14.83 7.54
CA CYS A 619 -33.45 -16.07 7.20
C CYS A 619 -34.80 -16.20 7.97
N ALA A 620 -35.85 -16.52 7.26
CA ALA A 620 -37.13 -16.93 7.86
C ALA A 620 -37.70 -18.11 7.11
N HIS A 621 -38.17 -19.11 7.83
CA HIS A 621 -38.79 -20.34 7.27
C HIS A 621 -37.90 -21.08 6.26
N GLY A 622 -36.55 -21.01 6.44
CA GLY A 622 -35.59 -21.65 5.55
C GLY A 622 -35.33 -20.90 4.23
N ALA A 623 -35.81 -19.67 4.09
CA ALA A 623 -35.53 -18.81 2.93
C ALA A 623 -34.85 -17.50 3.36
N GLY A 624 -33.77 -17.12 2.66
CA GLY A 624 -33.14 -15.83 2.85
C GLY A 624 -34.01 -14.69 2.29
N TYR A 625 -34.08 -13.58 2.98
CA TYR A 625 -34.76 -12.36 2.52
C TYR A 625 -33.96 -11.14 2.85
N LEU A 626 -34.09 -10.10 2.02
CA LEU A 626 -33.39 -8.83 2.24
C LEU A 626 -34.12 -7.96 3.26
N VAL A 627 -33.34 -7.35 4.14
CA VAL A 627 -33.80 -6.31 5.08
C VAL A 627 -33.06 -5.03 4.71
N LYS A 628 -33.81 -3.97 4.53
CA LYS A 628 -33.31 -2.64 4.21
C LYS A 628 -32.37 -2.13 5.30
N TRP A 629 -31.36 -1.39 4.91
CA TRP A 629 -30.32 -0.89 5.80
C TRP A 629 -30.86 -0.10 7.03
N ASP A 630 -31.93 0.64 6.88
CA ASP A 630 -32.61 1.40 7.95
C ASP A 630 -33.38 0.50 8.92
N GLU A 631 -33.82 -0.67 8.48
CA GLU A 631 -34.57 -1.65 9.32
C GLU A 631 -33.63 -2.65 10.01
N VAL A 632 -32.34 -2.75 9.59
CA VAL A 632 -31.40 -3.71 10.14
C VAL A 632 -31.21 -3.56 11.66
N PRO A 633 -31.07 -2.34 12.23
CA PRO A 633 -30.89 -2.20 13.68
C PRO A 633 -32.02 -2.79 14.51
N ALA A 634 -33.28 -2.69 14.02
CA ALA A 634 -34.46 -3.23 14.71
C ALA A 634 -34.55 -4.78 14.64
N ARG A 635 -33.83 -5.40 13.71
CA ARG A 635 -33.87 -6.86 13.47
C ARG A 635 -32.58 -7.58 13.87
N ALA A 636 -31.54 -6.86 14.21
CA ALA A 636 -30.25 -7.43 14.63
C ALA A 636 -30.43 -8.38 15.83
N HIS A 637 -29.66 -9.46 15.81
CA HIS A 637 -29.72 -10.49 16.86
C HIS A 637 -28.89 -10.14 18.10
N LEU A 638 -27.93 -9.21 17.96
CA LEU A 638 -27.14 -8.65 19.07
C LEU A 638 -27.62 -7.23 19.36
N SER A 639 -27.57 -6.86 20.61
CA SER A 639 -27.72 -5.47 21.06
C SER A 639 -26.41 -5.04 21.72
N THR A 640 -25.79 -4.02 21.17
CA THR A 640 -24.53 -3.46 21.70
C THR A 640 -24.76 -2.28 22.64
N GLY A 641 -25.96 -1.67 22.59
CA GLY A 641 -26.24 -0.41 23.25
C GLY A 641 -25.43 0.79 22.72
N LEU A 642 -24.67 0.61 21.62
CA LEU A 642 -23.83 1.64 21.02
C LEU A 642 -24.66 2.84 20.54
N GLU A 643 -25.78 2.60 19.88
CA GLU A 643 -26.63 3.68 19.36
C GLU A 643 -27.17 4.59 20.48
N ARG A 644 -27.57 4.01 21.61
CA ARG A 644 -28.01 4.79 22.79
C ARG A 644 -26.88 5.62 23.38
N ARG A 645 -25.70 5.03 23.51
CA ARG A 645 -24.50 5.74 23.98
C ARG A 645 -24.12 6.90 23.05
N LEU A 646 -24.19 6.71 21.74
CA LEU A 646 -23.89 7.73 20.73
C LEU A 646 -24.95 8.87 20.76
N ASN A 647 -26.18 8.57 21.11
CA ASN A 647 -27.25 9.57 21.26
C ASN A 647 -27.21 10.30 22.63
N GLY A 648 -26.24 9.99 23.50
CA GLY A 648 -26.10 10.66 24.81
C GLY A 648 -27.11 10.17 25.88
N GLU A 649 -27.77 9.04 25.63
CA GLU A 649 -28.65 8.41 26.62
C GLU A 649 -27.77 7.68 27.65
N THR A 650 -27.76 8.17 28.89
CA THR A 650 -27.08 7.50 30.01
C THR A 650 -27.77 6.15 30.24
N ALA A 651 -27.00 5.06 30.05
CA ALA A 651 -27.46 3.71 30.37
C ALA A 651 -27.83 3.64 31.85
N THR A 652 -29.10 3.43 32.15
CA THR A 652 -29.50 2.93 33.45
C THR A 652 -29.40 1.40 33.37
N GLU A 653 -28.70 0.78 34.32
CA GLU A 653 -28.53 -0.69 34.41
C GLU A 653 -29.88 -1.45 34.33
N GLU A 654 -30.99 -0.81 34.68
CA GLU A 654 -32.34 -1.33 34.53
C GLU A 654 -32.83 -1.44 33.09
N ALA A 655 -32.46 -0.51 32.18
CA ALA A 655 -32.86 -0.54 30.76
C ALA A 655 -32.15 -1.63 29.98
N ASP A 656 -30.86 -1.87 30.25
CA ASP A 656 -30.08 -2.93 29.61
C ASP A 656 -30.58 -4.33 30.08
N ALA A 657 -31.04 -4.45 31.33
CA ALA A 657 -31.63 -5.68 31.85
C ALA A 657 -33.03 -5.96 31.26
N GLU A 658 -33.82 -4.92 30.97
CA GLU A 658 -35.13 -5.03 30.36
C GLU A 658 -35.07 -5.38 28.87
N ASP A 659 -34.08 -4.83 28.15
CA ASP A 659 -33.83 -5.15 26.73
C ASP A 659 -33.27 -6.57 26.55
N ASP A 660 -32.38 -7.02 27.43
CA ASP A 660 -31.89 -8.40 27.43
C ASP A 660 -33.01 -9.40 27.82
N ALA A 661 -33.91 -9.01 28.72
CA ALA A 661 -35.10 -9.80 29.06
C ALA A 661 -36.13 -9.86 27.92
N ASN A 662 -36.32 -8.76 27.19
CA ASN A 662 -37.20 -8.70 26.01
C ASN A 662 -36.60 -9.45 24.83
N ALA A 663 -35.27 -9.37 24.61
CA ALA A 663 -34.55 -10.17 23.62
C ALA A 663 -34.63 -11.67 23.95
N ARG A 664 -34.50 -12.05 25.22
CA ARG A 664 -34.69 -13.45 25.67
C ARG A 664 -36.12 -13.92 25.49
N ARG A 665 -37.12 -13.09 25.72
CA ARG A 665 -38.54 -13.40 25.45
C ARG A 665 -38.84 -13.58 23.98
N ARG A 666 -38.33 -12.67 23.09
CA ARG A 666 -38.49 -12.81 21.65
C ARG A 666 -37.78 -14.09 21.13
N ARG A 667 -36.63 -14.46 21.68
CA ARG A 667 -35.93 -15.71 21.37
C ARG A 667 -36.69 -16.93 21.82
N ALA A 668 -37.30 -16.89 23.00
CA ALA A 668 -38.13 -17.99 23.50
C ALA A 668 -39.41 -18.20 22.70
N ASP A 669 -40.01 -17.12 22.21
CA ASP A 669 -41.21 -17.17 21.38
C ASP A 669 -40.88 -17.63 19.94
N ALA A 670 -39.75 -17.17 19.34
CA ALA A 670 -39.22 -17.68 18.09
C ALA A 670 -38.85 -19.17 18.20
N TYR A 671 -38.20 -19.59 19.30
CA TYR A 671 -37.87 -20.99 19.53
C TYR A 671 -39.09 -21.88 19.71
N ARG A 672 -40.18 -21.37 20.35
CA ARG A 672 -41.47 -22.10 20.44
C ARG A 672 -42.11 -22.31 19.08
N GLY A 673 -42.08 -21.30 18.20
CA GLY A 673 -42.55 -21.40 16.82
C GLY A 673 -41.81 -22.49 16.04
N THR A 674 -40.47 -22.50 16.14
CA THR A 674 -39.60 -23.47 15.46
C THR A 674 -39.84 -24.91 15.98
N LEU A 675 -40.10 -25.08 17.25
CA LEU A 675 -40.35 -26.39 17.86
C LEU A 675 -41.67 -27.01 17.45
N GLU A 676 -42.72 -26.15 17.24
CA GLU A 676 -44.01 -26.59 16.67
C GLU A 676 -43.90 -26.96 15.20
N GLN A 677 -43.11 -26.21 14.42
CA GLN A 677 -42.82 -26.49 13.05
C GLN A 677 -42.00 -27.77 12.85
N ASP A 678 -41.02 -28.03 13.74
CA ASP A 678 -40.26 -29.31 13.72
C ASP A 678 -41.16 -30.49 14.05
N LYS A 679 -42.13 -30.35 14.94
CA LYS A 679 -43.14 -31.39 15.23
C LYS A 679 -44.05 -31.63 14.05
N GLU A 680 -44.44 -30.61 13.31
CA GLU A 680 -45.26 -30.68 12.11
C GLU A 680 -44.52 -31.33 10.97
N LEU A 681 -43.24 -30.95 10.76
CA LEU A 681 -42.31 -31.57 9.81
C LEU A 681 -42.09 -33.06 10.13
N LEU A 682 -41.89 -33.40 11.42
CA LEU A 682 -41.73 -34.77 11.87
C LEU A 682 -43.03 -35.60 11.60
N ALA A 683 -44.22 -35.01 11.84
CA ALA A 683 -45.49 -35.64 11.56
C ALA A 683 -45.71 -35.84 10.06
N ILE A 684 -45.30 -34.91 9.21
CA ILE A 684 -45.33 -35.01 7.76
C ILE A 684 -44.37 -36.12 7.29
N PHE A 685 -43.16 -36.15 7.84
CA PHE A 685 -42.16 -37.16 7.53
C PHE A 685 -42.63 -38.57 7.92
N GLU A 686 -43.17 -38.72 9.16
CA GLU A 686 -43.72 -40.03 9.62
C GLU A 686 -44.90 -40.49 8.80
N ARG A 687 -45.76 -39.54 8.29
CA ARG A 687 -46.89 -39.88 7.39
C ARG A 687 -46.42 -40.31 6.00
N THR A 688 -45.26 -39.81 5.55
CA THR A 688 -44.78 -40.05 4.17
C THR A 688 -43.87 -41.25 4.12
N TYR A 689 -43.03 -41.48 5.15
CA TYR A 689 -41.97 -42.50 5.16
C TYR A 689 -42.08 -43.56 6.29
N GLY A 690 -43.11 -43.47 7.14
CA GLY A 690 -43.34 -44.39 8.27
C GLY A 690 -42.61 -43.95 9.53
N LYS A 691 -43.02 -44.53 10.68
CA LYS A 691 -42.52 -44.20 12.01
C LYS A 691 -41.00 -44.43 12.14
N ILE A 692 -40.25 -43.40 12.59
CA ILE A 692 -38.82 -43.49 12.88
C ILE A 692 -38.60 -44.34 14.13
N LYS A 693 -37.93 -45.49 13.99
CA LYS A 693 -37.50 -46.29 15.14
C LYS A 693 -36.32 -45.62 15.83
N HIS A 694 -36.60 -44.92 16.90
CA HIS A 694 -35.53 -44.44 17.78
C HIS A 694 -34.91 -45.62 18.51
N ARG A 695 -33.63 -45.87 18.28
CA ARG A 695 -32.82 -46.78 19.09
C ARG A 695 -32.62 -46.10 20.43
N GLY A 696 -33.29 -46.65 21.50
CA GLY A 696 -33.27 -46.04 22.82
C GLY A 696 -31.86 -45.90 23.36
N GLU A 697 -31.49 -44.71 23.72
CA GLU A 697 -30.30 -44.41 24.51
C GLU A 697 -30.54 -44.93 25.94
N THR A 698 -29.92 -46.03 26.27
CA THR A 698 -29.86 -46.51 27.67
C THR A 698 -28.97 -45.61 28.47
N GLY A 699 -29.38 -45.26 29.72
CA GLY A 699 -28.76 -44.26 30.56
C GLY A 699 -27.31 -44.53 31.01
N ASP A 700 -26.69 -45.59 30.55
CA ASP A 700 -25.32 -45.96 30.89
C ASP A 700 -24.25 -45.29 30.02
N ALA A 701 -24.61 -44.79 28.85
CA ALA A 701 -23.69 -44.08 27.94
C ALA A 701 -23.26 -42.71 28.50
N LYS A 702 -24.16 -42.03 29.23
CA LYS A 702 -23.84 -40.71 29.87
C LYS A 702 -22.91 -40.84 31.08
N LYS A 703 -22.91 -41.98 31.76
CA LYS A 703 -21.98 -42.23 32.87
C LYS A 703 -20.58 -42.62 32.40
N ALA A 704 -20.49 -43.34 31.29
CA ALA A 704 -19.22 -43.70 30.67
C ALA A 704 -18.46 -42.49 30.06
N ALA A 705 -19.18 -41.56 29.47
CA ALA A 705 -18.61 -40.34 28.89
C ALA A 705 -18.03 -39.39 29.97
N ARG A 706 -18.60 -39.37 31.17
CA ARG A 706 -18.12 -38.53 32.29
C ARG A 706 -16.92 -39.10 33.04
N ALA A 707 -16.70 -40.43 32.98
CA ALA A 707 -15.56 -41.10 33.56
C ALA A 707 -14.29 -41.07 32.68
N ALA A 708 -14.44 -40.87 31.39
CA ALA A 708 -13.33 -40.85 30.43
C ALA A 708 -12.53 -39.53 30.40
N LEU A 709 -12.99 -38.49 31.12
CA LEU A 709 -12.33 -37.16 31.14
C LEU A 709 -11.19 -37.01 32.16
N HIS A 710 -10.85 -38.01 32.95
CA HIS A 710 -9.89 -37.89 34.06
C HIS A 710 -8.74 -38.88 34.12
N THR A 711 -8.46 -39.66 33.05
CA THR A 711 -7.22 -40.44 33.03
C THR A 711 -6.68 -40.60 31.62
N ALA A 712 -5.57 -39.97 31.36
CA ALA A 712 -4.74 -40.32 30.21
C ALA A 712 -3.90 -41.56 30.57
N PRO A 713 -3.89 -42.58 29.79
CA PRO A 713 -2.71 -43.40 29.60
C PRO A 713 -2.40 -43.69 28.12
N ALA A 714 -1.13 -44.04 27.95
CA ALA A 714 -0.40 -44.30 26.73
C ALA A 714 -1.13 -45.14 25.66
N ALA A 715 -0.69 -44.85 24.44
CA ALA A 715 -1.04 -45.52 23.20
C ALA A 715 -1.33 -47.00 23.28
N ALA A 716 -2.57 -47.41 22.97
CA ALA A 716 -2.91 -48.75 22.57
C ALA A 716 -3.45 -48.68 21.12
N SER A 717 -2.81 -49.46 20.25
CA SER A 717 -3.14 -49.63 18.85
C SER A 717 -4.59 -50.13 18.66
N VAL A 718 -5.40 -49.32 18.04
CA VAL A 718 -6.72 -49.72 17.55
C VAL A 718 -6.53 -50.61 16.30
N PRO A 719 -7.18 -51.75 16.17
CA PRO A 719 -7.09 -52.58 14.96
C PRO A 719 -7.69 -51.81 13.76
N ALA A 720 -6.85 -51.63 12.76
CA ALA A 720 -7.26 -50.97 11.51
C ALA A 720 -8.40 -51.76 10.85
N LYS A 721 -9.48 -51.08 10.44
CA LYS A 721 -10.46 -51.59 9.52
C LYS A 721 -9.76 -52.06 8.25
N PRO A 722 -10.20 -53.17 7.60
CA PRO A 722 -9.59 -53.62 6.37
C PRO A 722 -9.66 -52.53 5.32
N VAL A 723 -8.51 -52.22 4.70
CA VAL A 723 -8.35 -51.23 3.64
C VAL A 723 -9.07 -51.75 2.39
N PRO A 724 -9.96 -50.96 1.76
CA PRO A 724 -10.58 -51.32 0.51
C PRO A 724 -9.52 -51.62 -0.55
N ALA A 725 -9.64 -52.76 -1.27
CA ALA A 725 -8.76 -53.15 -2.36
C ALA A 725 -9.29 -52.51 -3.66
N GLY A 726 -8.87 -51.27 -3.95
CA GLY A 726 -9.24 -50.56 -5.19
C GLY A 726 -8.31 -49.39 -5.46
N PRO A 727 -8.43 -48.72 -6.58
CA PRO A 727 -7.61 -47.54 -6.87
C PRO A 727 -7.87 -46.43 -5.85
N ASP A 728 -6.81 -45.70 -5.47
CA ASP A 728 -6.89 -44.50 -4.63
C ASP A 728 -7.43 -43.33 -5.45
N TYR A 729 -8.48 -42.67 -4.96
CA TYR A 729 -9.02 -41.46 -5.60
C TYR A 729 -8.53 -40.19 -4.92
N LEU A 730 -8.22 -39.16 -5.74
CA LEU A 730 -7.79 -37.84 -5.29
C LEU A 730 -8.75 -36.78 -5.88
N LEU A 731 -9.63 -36.25 -5.05
CA LEU A 731 -10.50 -35.15 -5.44
C LEU A 731 -9.77 -33.81 -5.11
N VAL A 732 -9.75 -32.89 -6.05
CA VAL A 732 -9.04 -31.61 -5.92
C VAL A 732 -9.97 -30.47 -6.28
N ASP A 733 -10.18 -29.54 -5.37
CA ASP A 733 -10.80 -28.26 -5.69
C ASP A 733 -9.80 -27.40 -6.46
N GLY A 734 -10.07 -27.20 -7.76
CA GLY A 734 -9.14 -26.58 -8.68
C GLY A 734 -8.88 -25.12 -8.37
N TYR A 735 -9.90 -24.32 -8.06
CA TYR A 735 -9.70 -22.92 -7.74
C TYR A 735 -9.09 -22.72 -6.37
N ASN A 736 -9.47 -23.51 -5.39
CA ASN A 736 -8.90 -23.46 -4.06
C ASN A 736 -7.38 -23.71 -4.11
N VAL A 737 -6.94 -24.68 -4.92
CA VAL A 737 -5.52 -24.97 -5.11
C VAL A 737 -4.82 -23.88 -5.93
N ILE A 738 -5.42 -23.40 -7.04
CA ILE A 738 -4.84 -22.33 -7.86
C ILE A 738 -4.56 -21.09 -7.02
N PHE A 739 -5.50 -20.68 -6.18
CA PHE A 739 -5.34 -19.48 -5.36
C PHE A 739 -4.54 -19.69 -4.08
N ALA A 740 -4.35 -20.94 -3.64
CA ALA A 740 -3.51 -21.26 -2.49
C ALA A 740 -2.00 -21.38 -2.84
N TRP A 741 -1.68 -21.74 -4.08
CA TRP A 741 -0.29 -21.91 -4.52
C TRP A 741 0.21 -20.63 -5.18
N ASP A 742 1.26 -20.04 -4.65
CA ASP A 742 1.77 -18.74 -5.11
C ASP A 742 2.12 -18.70 -6.61
N ASP A 743 2.67 -19.79 -7.15
CA ASP A 743 3.06 -19.87 -8.56
C ASP A 743 1.83 -19.91 -9.49
N LEU A 744 0.78 -20.64 -9.10
CA LEU A 744 -0.45 -20.74 -9.86
C LEU A 744 -1.30 -19.49 -9.73
N ARG A 745 -1.32 -18.86 -8.55
CA ARG A 745 -2.03 -17.59 -8.31
C ARG A 745 -1.48 -16.48 -9.20
N LYS A 746 -0.16 -16.30 -9.23
CA LYS A 746 0.48 -15.32 -10.13
C LYS A 746 0.16 -15.57 -11.61
N LEU A 747 0.07 -16.83 -11.99
CA LEU A 747 -0.31 -17.19 -13.36
C LEU A 747 -1.79 -16.91 -13.61
N ALA A 748 -2.65 -17.12 -12.61
CA ALA A 748 -4.09 -16.87 -12.69
C ALA A 748 -4.43 -15.39 -12.78
N ASP A 749 -3.65 -14.52 -12.11
CA ASP A 749 -3.79 -13.06 -12.20
C ASP A 749 -3.59 -12.55 -13.64
N GLY A 750 -2.75 -13.20 -14.44
CA GLY A 750 -2.55 -12.87 -15.84
C GLY A 750 -3.41 -13.68 -16.83
N ASN A 751 -3.64 -14.93 -16.56
CA ASN A 751 -4.41 -15.83 -17.42
C ASN A 751 -4.89 -17.07 -16.64
N LEU A 752 -6.16 -17.08 -16.29
CA LEU A 752 -6.77 -18.14 -15.50
C LEU A 752 -6.74 -19.51 -16.22
N ASP A 753 -6.89 -19.52 -17.56
CA ASP A 753 -6.84 -20.77 -18.34
C ASP A 753 -5.41 -21.34 -18.40
N ALA A 754 -4.40 -20.51 -18.39
CA ALA A 754 -3.02 -20.95 -18.27
C ALA A 754 -2.75 -21.57 -16.89
N ALA A 755 -3.30 -20.99 -15.82
CA ALA A 755 -3.20 -21.53 -14.46
C ALA A 755 -3.92 -22.89 -14.34
N ARG A 756 -5.12 -23.04 -14.94
CA ARG A 756 -5.84 -24.30 -15.00
C ARG A 756 -5.03 -25.38 -15.71
N ARG A 757 -4.49 -25.09 -16.90
CA ARG A 757 -3.66 -26.03 -17.66
C ARG A 757 -2.42 -26.41 -16.87
N ARG A 758 -1.76 -25.46 -16.24
CA ARG A 758 -0.59 -25.73 -15.42
C ARG A 758 -0.90 -26.64 -14.23
N LEU A 759 -2.03 -26.44 -13.56
CA LEU A 759 -2.48 -27.33 -12.48
C LEU A 759 -2.79 -28.73 -13.02
N MET A 760 -3.45 -28.83 -14.17
CA MET A 760 -3.73 -30.12 -14.82
C MET A 760 -2.46 -30.90 -15.13
N ASP A 761 -1.42 -30.25 -15.68
CA ASP A 761 -0.13 -30.88 -15.97
C ASP A 761 0.56 -31.39 -14.69
N ILE A 762 0.55 -30.58 -13.63
CA ILE A 762 1.14 -30.95 -12.33
C ILE A 762 0.42 -32.17 -11.75
N LEU A 763 -0.92 -32.19 -11.78
CA LEU A 763 -1.70 -33.30 -11.26
C LEU A 763 -1.54 -34.58 -12.10
N CYS A 764 -1.38 -34.47 -13.40
CA CYS A 764 -1.09 -35.62 -14.28
C CYS A 764 0.24 -36.28 -13.90
N ASN A 765 1.29 -35.47 -13.68
CA ASN A 765 2.61 -35.96 -13.26
C ASN A 765 2.56 -36.61 -11.88
N TYR A 766 1.91 -35.93 -10.93
CA TYR A 766 1.71 -36.44 -9.56
C TYR A 766 0.96 -37.77 -9.57
N ALA A 767 -0.17 -37.85 -10.28
CA ALA A 767 -1.03 -39.06 -10.34
C ALA A 767 -0.31 -40.21 -11.01
N GLY A 768 0.48 -39.99 -12.04
CA GLY A 768 1.30 -41.02 -12.69
C GLY A 768 2.31 -41.65 -11.73
N TYR A 769 2.96 -40.83 -10.91
CA TYR A 769 3.94 -41.28 -9.93
C TYR A 769 3.31 -41.99 -8.73
N ARG A 770 2.25 -41.42 -8.16
CA ARG A 770 1.54 -41.95 -6.98
C ARG A 770 0.52 -43.09 -7.32
N ARG A 771 0.25 -43.33 -8.60
CA ARG A 771 -0.70 -44.34 -9.11
C ARG A 771 -2.11 -44.15 -8.55
N CYS A 772 -2.60 -42.92 -8.44
CA CYS A 772 -3.93 -42.56 -8.02
C CYS A 772 -4.77 -42.04 -9.18
N VAL A 773 -6.10 -41.99 -9.01
CA VAL A 773 -7.04 -41.46 -9.98
C VAL A 773 -7.43 -40.03 -9.54
N PRO A 774 -6.90 -38.99 -10.17
CA PRO A 774 -7.22 -37.59 -9.80
C PRO A 774 -8.51 -37.16 -10.49
N ILE A 775 -9.36 -36.45 -9.74
CA ILE A 775 -10.57 -35.77 -10.19
C ILE A 775 -10.43 -34.30 -9.79
N LEU A 776 -10.24 -33.46 -10.78
CA LEU A 776 -10.09 -32.02 -10.60
C LEU A 776 -11.43 -31.34 -10.88
N VAL A 777 -11.93 -30.56 -9.94
CA VAL A 777 -13.23 -29.92 -10.00
C VAL A 777 -13.08 -28.40 -10.11
N PHE A 778 -13.78 -27.80 -11.07
CA PHE A 778 -13.86 -26.36 -11.25
C PHE A 778 -15.31 -25.89 -11.23
N ASP A 779 -15.58 -24.75 -10.60
CA ASP A 779 -16.89 -24.12 -10.65
C ASP A 779 -17.24 -23.62 -12.05
N ALA A 780 -18.46 -23.86 -12.51
CA ALA A 780 -18.97 -23.43 -13.81
C ALA A 780 -19.17 -21.91 -13.93
N TYR A 781 -19.14 -21.18 -12.85
CA TYR A 781 -19.30 -19.73 -12.81
C TYR A 781 -18.40 -18.93 -13.77
N LYS A 782 -17.30 -19.54 -14.24
CA LYS A 782 -16.34 -18.93 -15.17
C LYS A 782 -16.26 -19.61 -16.55
N VAL A 783 -17.23 -20.48 -16.91
CA VAL A 783 -17.28 -21.13 -18.21
C VAL A 783 -18.67 -20.93 -18.83
N ARG A 784 -18.74 -20.31 -20.00
CA ARG A 784 -20.01 -20.09 -20.72
C ARG A 784 -20.49 -21.41 -21.32
N GLY A 785 -21.60 -21.97 -20.82
CA GLY A 785 -22.32 -23.11 -21.42
C GLY A 785 -22.87 -24.10 -20.40
N GLY A 786 -24.08 -23.93 -19.98
CA GLY A 786 -24.88 -24.52 -18.91
C GLY A 786 -25.06 -26.07 -18.76
N ALA A 787 -24.16 -26.95 -19.19
CA ALA A 787 -24.24 -28.38 -18.93
C ALA A 787 -22.99 -28.85 -18.18
N ARG A 788 -23.19 -29.86 -17.25
CA ARG A 788 -22.04 -30.52 -16.60
C ARG A 788 -21.15 -31.13 -17.66
N GLU A 789 -19.91 -30.72 -17.74
CA GLU A 789 -18.93 -31.23 -18.67
C GLU A 789 -17.86 -32.01 -17.91
N VAL A 790 -17.61 -33.23 -18.25
CA VAL A 790 -16.54 -34.07 -17.72
C VAL A 790 -15.56 -34.30 -18.84
N GLU A 791 -14.40 -33.67 -18.72
CA GLU A 791 -13.34 -33.83 -19.72
C GLU A 791 -12.26 -34.79 -19.18
N ARG A 792 -11.70 -35.60 -20.05
CA ARG A 792 -10.54 -36.41 -19.68
C ARG A 792 -9.26 -35.77 -20.23
N TYR A 793 -8.43 -35.27 -19.32
CA TYR A 793 -7.12 -34.73 -19.66
C TYR A 793 -6.01 -35.71 -19.26
N HIS A 794 -5.47 -36.44 -20.22
CA HIS A 794 -4.51 -37.56 -20.03
C HIS A 794 -4.98 -38.58 -18.98
N ASN A 795 -4.38 -38.63 -17.80
CA ASN A 795 -4.75 -39.52 -16.69
C ASN A 795 -5.58 -38.82 -15.61
N LEU A 796 -6.10 -37.62 -15.87
CA LEU A 796 -6.88 -36.78 -14.96
C LEU A 796 -8.33 -36.65 -15.50
N TYR A 797 -9.31 -36.68 -14.60
CA TYR A 797 -10.69 -36.29 -14.88
C TYR A 797 -10.89 -34.84 -14.44
N VAL A 798 -11.30 -33.98 -15.36
CA VAL A 798 -11.65 -32.57 -15.10
C VAL A 798 -13.16 -32.43 -15.15
N VAL A 799 -13.73 -31.92 -14.08
CA VAL A 799 -15.16 -31.73 -13.94
C VAL A 799 -15.46 -30.25 -13.82
N TYR A 800 -16.30 -29.75 -14.73
CA TYR A 800 -16.88 -28.41 -14.60
C TYR A 800 -18.29 -28.56 -14.06
N THR A 801 -18.61 -27.93 -12.94
CA THR A 801 -19.90 -28.03 -12.25
C THR A 801 -21.01 -27.36 -13.07
N ARG A 802 -22.28 -27.53 -12.70
CA ARG A 802 -23.40 -26.80 -13.32
C ARG A 802 -23.53 -25.40 -12.72
N GLU A 803 -24.22 -24.50 -13.38
CA GLU A 803 -24.40 -23.08 -12.98
C GLU A 803 -25.00 -22.90 -11.56
N ALA A 804 -25.62 -23.91 -10.98
CA ALA A 804 -26.19 -23.95 -9.62
C ALA A 804 -25.47 -24.94 -8.67
N GLU A 805 -24.35 -25.54 -9.06
CA GLU A 805 -23.60 -26.54 -8.28
C GLU A 805 -22.18 -26.03 -8.07
N THR A 806 -21.75 -25.81 -6.82
CA THR A 806 -20.37 -25.44 -6.50
C THR A 806 -19.44 -26.66 -6.56
N ALA A 807 -18.12 -26.42 -6.68
CA ALA A 807 -17.09 -27.45 -6.61
C ALA A 807 -17.21 -28.24 -5.30
N ASP A 808 -17.45 -27.57 -4.18
CA ASP A 808 -17.63 -28.17 -2.85
C ASP A 808 -18.79 -29.16 -2.82
N MET A 809 -19.96 -28.78 -3.36
CA MET A 809 -21.13 -29.67 -3.44
C MET A 809 -20.87 -30.90 -4.29
N TYR A 810 -20.10 -30.76 -5.37
CA TYR A 810 -19.71 -31.90 -6.20
C TYR A 810 -18.76 -32.82 -5.46
N ILE A 811 -17.71 -32.25 -4.83
CA ILE A 811 -16.68 -32.98 -4.08
C ILE A 811 -17.32 -33.75 -2.91
N GLU A 812 -18.24 -33.11 -2.17
CA GLU A 812 -18.97 -33.76 -1.07
C GLU A 812 -19.72 -34.98 -1.54
N ARG A 813 -20.51 -34.85 -2.62
CA ARG A 813 -21.28 -35.95 -3.17
C ARG A 813 -20.39 -37.07 -3.73
N ALA A 814 -19.35 -36.71 -4.51
CA ALA A 814 -18.40 -37.66 -5.05
C ALA A 814 -17.62 -38.40 -3.94
N THR A 815 -17.26 -37.66 -2.87
CA THR A 815 -16.62 -38.24 -1.71
C THR A 815 -17.52 -39.24 -0.99
N HIS A 816 -18.81 -38.94 -0.84
CA HIS A 816 -19.77 -39.82 -0.20
C HIS A 816 -19.95 -41.15 -0.99
N GLU A 817 -19.87 -41.11 -2.30
CA GLU A 817 -19.97 -42.28 -3.15
C GLU A 817 -18.66 -43.10 -3.17
N LEU A 818 -17.54 -42.42 -3.42
CA LEU A 818 -16.24 -43.08 -3.60
C LEU A 818 -15.64 -43.62 -2.29
N ALA A 819 -15.81 -42.93 -1.18
CA ALA A 819 -15.23 -43.35 0.11
C ALA A 819 -15.85 -44.62 0.70
N LYS A 820 -17.00 -45.12 0.12
CA LYS A 820 -17.61 -46.39 0.52
C LYS A 820 -16.79 -47.59 0.09
N GLU A 821 -16.17 -47.53 -1.07
CA GLU A 821 -15.53 -48.65 -1.74
C GLU A 821 -14.03 -48.39 -2.03
N HIS A 822 -13.58 -47.15 -1.97
CA HIS A 822 -12.23 -46.74 -2.35
C HIS A 822 -11.57 -45.83 -1.31
N ARG A 823 -10.26 -45.86 -1.28
CA ARG A 823 -9.49 -44.87 -0.55
C ARG A 823 -9.64 -43.51 -1.24
N THR A 824 -10.22 -42.54 -0.55
CA THR A 824 -10.48 -41.21 -1.12
C THR A 824 -9.74 -40.15 -0.32
N ARG A 825 -9.03 -39.30 -1.03
CA ARG A 825 -8.35 -38.10 -0.49
C ARG A 825 -8.98 -36.87 -1.14
N VAL A 826 -9.18 -35.83 -0.32
CA VAL A 826 -9.74 -34.56 -0.78
C VAL A 826 -8.77 -33.44 -0.46
N VAL A 827 -8.46 -32.64 -1.48
CA VAL A 827 -7.58 -31.47 -1.40
C VAL A 827 -8.42 -30.22 -1.51
N SER A 828 -8.59 -29.53 -0.40
CA SER A 828 -9.24 -28.22 -0.29
C SER A 828 -8.71 -27.47 0.91
N SER A 829 -8.68 -26.13 0.84
CA SER A 829 -8.34 -25.28 1.98
C SER A 829 -9.57 -24.74 2.69
N ASP A 830 -10.77 -25.02 2.18
CA ASP A 830 -12.00 -24.59 2.83
C ASP A 830 -12.27 -25.39 4.11
N GLY A 831 -12.50 -24.67 5.21
CA GLY A 831 -12.65 -25.27 6.55
C GLY A 831 -13.93 -26.09 6.71
N ALA A 832 -14.99 -25.75 6.00
CA ALA A 832 -16.29 -26.41 6.11
C ALA A 832 -16.35 -27.72 5.32
N GLU A 833 -15.85 -27.73 4.10
CA GLU A 833 -15.70 -28.92 3.28
C GLU A 833 -14.86 -29.98 3.98
N GLN A 834 -13.88 -29.55 4.75
CA GLN A 834 -12.96 -30.40 5.50
C GLN A 834 -13.63 -31.23 6.61
N ILE A 835 -14.66 -30.70 7.26
CA ILE A 835 -15.41 -31.42 8.33
C ILE A 835 -16.35 -32.44 7.73
N ILE A 836 -16.99 -32.13 6.62
CA ILE A 836 -17.94 -33.01 5.93
C ILE A 836 -17.20 -34.21 5.33
N VAL A 837 -16.07 -33.97 4.68
CA VAL A 837 -15.19 -35.00 4.10
C VAL A 837 -14.70 -35.99 5.16
N MET A 838 -14.32 -35.54 6.35
CA MET A 838 -13.94 -36.45 7.47
C MET A 838 -15.12 -37.28 7.98
N GLY A 839 -16.34 -36.73 7.96
CA GLY A 839 -17.56 -37.44 8.34
C GLY A 839 -17.88 -38.63 7.41
N HIS A 840 -17.44 -38.60 6.15
CA HIS A 840 -17.62 -39.63 5.14
C HIS A 840 -16.48 -40.66 5.05
N GLY A 841 -15.42 -40.51 5.85
CA GLY A 841 -14.30 -41.44 5.95
C GLY A 841 -13.19 -41.25 4.93
N ALA A 842 -13.17 -40.13 4.21
CA ALA A 842 -12.09 -39.72 3.33
C ALA A 842 -10.95 -38.98 4.09
N LEU A 843 -9.74 -39.03 3.55
CA LEU A 843 -8.57 -38.37 4.10
C LEU A 843 -8.49 -36.95 3.54
N ARG A 844 -8.38 -35.97 4.43
CA ARG A 844 -8.23 -34.58 4.09
C ARG A 844 -6.78 -34.17 3.93
N VAL A 845 -6.50 -33.30 2.93
CA VAL A 845 -5.21 -32.64 2.72
C VAL A 845 -5.48 -31.16 2.44
N SER A 846 -4.82 -30.24 3.16
CA SER A 846 -4.92 -28.83 2.83
C SER A 846 -4.16 -28.53 1.53
N ALA A 847 -4.59 -27.51 0.76
CA ALA A 847 -3.92 -27.15 -0.49
C ALA A 847 -2.42 -26.85 -0.31
N ARG A 848 -2.00 -26.26 0.82
CA ARG A 848 -0.59 -26.03 1.13
C ARG A 848 0.16 -27.33 1.44
N ALA A 849 -0.41 -28.19 2.27
CA ALA A 849 0.22 -29.49 2.55
C ALA A 849 0.33 -30.35 1.28
N PHE A 850 -0.64 -30.21 0.37
CA PHE A 850 -0.62 -30.86 -0.93
C PHE A 850 0.46 -30.26 -1.85
N GLU A 851 0.70 -28.95 -1.80
CA GLU A 851 1.81 -28.32 -2.51
C GLU A 851 3.16 -28.90 -2.12
N GLU A 852 3.41 -29.02 -0.80
CA GLU A 852 4.63 -29.63 -0.26
C GLU A 852 4.80 -31.09 -0.72
N GLU A 853 3.72 -31.85 -0.73
CA GLU A 853 3.71 -33.23 -1.20
C GLU A 853 4.01 -33.33 -2.71
N VAL A 854 3.40 -32.45 -3.54
CA VAL A 854 3.65 -32.37 -4.99
C VAL A 854 5.09 -31.97 -5.26
N ARG A 855 5.62 -30.98 -4.58
CA ARG A 855 7.02 -30.55 -4.73
C ARG A 855 8.03 -31.65 -4.34
N ALA A 856 7.71 -32.42 -3.30
CA ALA A 856 8.52 -33.58 -2.92
C ALA A 856 8.51 -34.64 -4.03
N VAL A 857 7.34 -34.97 -4.58
CA VAL A 857 7.19 -35.90 -5.71
C VAL A 857 7.91 -35.39 -6.96
N GLU A 858 7.81 -34.12 -7.29
CA GLU A 858 8.55 -33.53 -8.42
C GLU A 858 10.07 -33.63 -8.24
N LYS A 859 10.55 -33.49 -7.00
CA LYS A 859 11.97 -33.66 -6.68
C LYS A 859 12.39 -35.13 -6.86
N GLU A 860 11.60 -36.07 -6.34
CA GLU A 860 11.83 -37.51 -6.52
C GLU A 860 11.84 -37.92 -8.00
N ILE A 861 10.91 -37.41 -8.80
CA ILE A 861 10.87 -37.64 -10.27
C ILE A 861 12.14 -37.09 -10.94
N ARG A 862 12.61 -35.90 -10.55
CA ARG A 862 13.85 -35.31 -11.13
C ARG A 862 15.10 -36.10 -10.73
N GLU A 863 15.13 -36.63 -9.52
CA GLU A 863 16.22 -37.50 -9.06
C GLU A 863 16.24 -38.82 -9.86
N PHE A 864 15.05 -39.44 -10.05
CA PHE A 864 14.90 -40.66 -10.86
C PHE A 864 15.27 -40.49 -12.35
N LEU A 865 15.02 -39.30 -12.92
CA LEU A 865 15.41 -39.01 -14.31
C LEU A 865 16.88 -38.64 -14.50
N ARG A 866 17.63 -38.45 -13.40
CA ARG A 866 19.08 -38.18 -13.43
C ARG A 866 19.94 -39.42 -13.21
N GLU A 867 19.37 -40.49 -12.65
CA GLU A 867 19.92 -41.83 -12.64
C GLU A 867 19.63 -42.56 -13.97
#